data_daa9712477d48ef5686b3695ec0e7361
#
_entry.id   daa9712477d48ef5686b3695ec0e7361
#
_cell.length_a   1.000
_cell.length_b   1.000
_cell.length_c   1.000
_cell.angle_alpha   90.00
_cell.angle_beta   90.00
_cell.angle_gamma   90.00
#
_symmetry.space_group_name_H-M   'P 1'
#
loop_
_entity.id
_entity.type
_entity.pdbx_description
1 polymer ?
#
loop_
_entity_poly.entity_id
_entity_poly.type
_entity_poly.pdbx_seq_one_letter_code
_entity_poly.pdbx_strand_id
1 'polypeptide(L)'
;MSCKLLPISAMLLAATPAMAQQFLHFESPHVHPIELVSGSGMLLAVNTVDARLELLEVLSDPPYLRQVASLPTGLEPVSVRSRTSSEAWVVNHVSDSITVIDIESRRVLATILCDDEPCDVVFAGTPQRAFVTLSQRNTIAIYDPADLTAPPLAIQVEGEDPRALTTDGTTVYASIFECGNDTTIIDAALVGTGVNPYPGAPNPPPNAPGVPGGFSPPIAAGLPAPPLVSQIVRKSTDGHWIDENGGNWSSAITWDLHGHDLAAIDADTLGVSYRGGLMTTPMAIAMMPSGSIVAVGTESLNHVRFEPNLNGVFLRVEGAVVHPAAGTVERFDLNPHLDYSTRVVPEAQRLLGLGDPRGVAVSADGTTAYITGMGSSNVVAVSLVDGSRTAMGTTGEGPTGIAIDDAHGRLMVLNRFAGSVSVLDDDSLAELGRVSFFDPTPAALKAGRPFLYDTHRSSGLGIVSCGSCHIDGRMDQLAWDLGDPSGALREIDQDCNLGGGGCDAWHPMKGPLVTQTLLGLAGDAPFHWRGDRATIAEFGHAASSLLSHPEEFTPKEMAQLEAYLFSIWRMPNPNRNLDGSLRTAVMGGNAVAGRDLFLTGVLAGGADCVLCHSNAKGSFPSVLSPAFAQQQQNVKIPHLTNLLEKTGFDKASQVNNRGFGYEHDGAIATLVEFLENPGFDGFNAPTGGVMRKDVTAFLMSFDEGTHSSVGAQVTLGGIAPGAPSRRAQFMALADAGLGEVLVRTSSPEGLRSYAYMPLTASGARIQSDVLAQTTTLANLDTLAGPGTTVTYTMMPAGTGIGMLDRDRDGFLDGDERIGCSDPSNPASTPMSTCRFNLSDGDGSIDGKDLAILLSNWGGSGMGDLDCDGIIGGADLSLLIGAWGECG
;
A
#
# COMPACT_ATOMS: atom_id res chain seq x y z
N MET A 1 -27.67 -1.50 60.44
CA MET A 1 -26.45 -2.25 60.08
C MET A 1 -25.70 -1.45 59.06
N SER A 2 -24.52 -0.93 59.46
CA SER A 2 -23.72 0.06 58.71
C SER A 2 -22.98 -0.64 57.59
N CYS A 3 -23.15 -0.19 56.34
CA CYS A 3 -22.30 -0.60 55.22
C CYS A 3 -21.08 0.33 55.19
N LYS A 4 -19.88 -0.24 55.39
CA LYS A 4 -18.61 0.48 55.31
C LYS A 4 -18.19 0.60 53.88
N LEU A 5 -18.10 1.79 53.36
CA LEU A 5 -17.41 2.13 52.11
C LEU A 5 -15.88 1.96 52.35
N LEU A 6 -15.26 1.06 51.55
CA LEU A 6 -13.81 0.99 51.41
C LEU A 6 -13.34 2.07 50.39
N PRO A 7 -12.24 2.78 50.62
CA PRO A 7 -11.72 3.73 49.66
C PRO A 7 -11.04 3.01 48.51
N ILE A 8 -11.42 3.38 47.28
CA ILE A 8 -10.72 3.03 46.05
C ILE A 8 -9.43 3.82 46.03
N SER A 9 -8.31 3.16 46.29
CA SER A 9 -6.98 3.73 46.07
C SER A 9 -6.80 4.00 44.59
N ALA A 10 -6.72 5.28 44.21
CA ALA A 10 -6.29 5.68 42.89
C ALA A 10 -4.82 5.20 42.69
N MET A 11 -4.65 4.17 41.86
CA MET A 11 -3.36 3.85 41.29
C MET A 11 -3.00 4.99 40.33
N LEU A 12 -2.06 5.84 40.71
CA LEU A 12 -1.32 6.67 39.78
C LEU A 12 -0.59 5.71 38.83
N LEU A 13 -1.12 5.54 37.62
CA LEU A 13 -0.32 5.07 36.50
C LEU A 13 0.77 6.14 36.30
N ALA A 14 1.98 5.79 36.63
CA ALA A 14 3.15 6.52 36.17
C ALA A 14 3.07 6.52 34.63
N ALA A 15 2.87 7.70 34.03
CA ALA A 15 3.02 7.88 32.60
C ALA A 15 4.44 7.40 32.25
N THR A 16 4.54 6.29 31.58
CA THR A 16 5.75 5.93 30.84
C THR A 16 6.07 7.09 29.90
N PRO A 17 7.34 7.52 29.79
CA PRO A 17 7.70 8.55 28.82
C PRO A 17 7.16 8.10 27.44
N ALA A 18 6.48 9.00 26.77
CA ALA A 18 5.97 8.77 25.43
C ALA A 18 7.11 8.19 24.61
N MET A 19 6.88 7.02 24.06
CA MET A 19 7.81 6.38 23.12
C MET A 19 7.99 7.36 21.96
N ALA A 20 9.23 7.76 21.74
CA ALA A 20 9.59 8.64 20.65
C ALA A 20 9.04 8.10 19.32
N GLN A 21 8.38 8.97 18.58
CA GLN A 21 8.01 8.90 17.18
C GLN A 21 7.72 7.48 16.65
N GLN A 22 6.46 7.18 16.49
CA GLN A 22 5.99 5.97 15.83
C GLN A 22 6.43 6.00 14.36
N PHE A 23 7.11 4.95 13.88
CA PHE A 23 7.42 4.79 12.47
C PHE A 23 6.12 4.66 11.69
N LEU A 24 5.98 5.43 10.60
CA LEU A 24 4.79 5.44 9.76
C LEU A 24 5.05 4.60 8.52
N HIS A 25 4.22 3.62 8.27
CA HIS A 25 4.14 2.97 6.97
C HIS A 25 2.73 2.43 6.72
N PHE A 26 2.29 2.54 5.50
CA PHE A 26 0.93 2.24 5.08
C PHE A 26 0.87 1.10 4.07
N GLU A 27 2.00 0.48 3.74
CA GLU A 27 2.13 -0.52 2.68
C GLU A 27 1.61 -0.02 1.32
N SER A 28 1.86 1.25 1.00
CA SER A 28 1.46 1.83 -0.29
C SER A 28 2.11 1.10 -1.47
N PRO A 29 1.36 0.79 -2.54
CA PRO A 29 1.85 0.03 -3.68
C PRO A 29 2.85 0.84 -4.51
N HIS A 30 4.06 0.32 -4.76
CA HIS A 30 4.92 0.86 -5.80
C HIS A 30 4.34 0.54 -7.18
N VAL A 31 4.24 1.54 -8.07
CA VAL A 31 3.69 1.37 -9.42
C VAL A 31 4.73 1.69 -10.49
N HIS A 32 5.30 2.92 -10.50
CA HIS A 32 6.43 3.28 -11.35
C HIS A 32 7.50 4.01 -10.55
N PRO A 33 8.18 3.31 -9.63
CA PRO A 33 8.97 3.96 -8.58
C PRO A 33 10.36 4.44 -9.03
N ILE A 34 10.76 4.17 -10.27
CA ILE A 34 12.08 4.52 -10.81
C ILE A 34 11.97 4.93 -12.29
N GLU A 35 12.70 5.96 -12.68
CA GLU A 35 12.77 6.40 -14.09
C GLU A 35 14.15 6.94 -14.47
N LEU A 36 14.66 6.51 -15.60
CA LEU A 36 15.85 7.10 -16.24
C LEU A 36 15.39 8.25 -17.15
N VAL A 37 15.76 9.49 -16.77
CA VAL A 37 15.35 10.70 -17.50
C VAL A 37 16.06 10.80 -18.83
N SER A 38 15.31 10.77 -19.91
CA SER A 38 15.84 10.79 -21.27
C SER A 38 16.73 12.02 -21.52
N GLY A 39 17.95 11.78 -21.96
CA GLY A 39 18.90 12.81 -22.37
C GLY A 39 19.55 13.62 -21.25
N SER A 40 19.27 13.32 -19.97
CA SER A 40 19.84 14.06 -18.83
C SER A 40 20.95 13.30 -18.09
N GLY A 41 21.04 11.97 -18.24
CA GLY A 41 21.92 11.12 -17.44
C GLY A 41 21.52 11.02 -15.97
N MET A 42 20.27 11.36 -15.63
CA MET A 42 19.73 11.31 -14.28
C MET A 42 18.77 10.15 -14.13
N LEU A 43 18.92 9.40 -13.05
CA LEU A 43 17.98 8.40 -12.58
C LEU A 43 17.22 8.98 -11.39
N LEU A 44 15.91 8.86 -11.43
CA LEU A 44 14.98 9.25 -10.37
C LEU A 44 14.45 7.99 -9.67
N ALA A 45 14.46 7.96 -8.34
CA ALA A 45 13.96 6.83 -7.57
C ALA A 45 13.16 7.33 -6.36
N VAL A 46 11.93 6.84 -6.15
CA VAL A 46 11.17 7.19 -4.95
C VAL A 46 11.71 6.45 -3.74
N ASN A 47 11.76 7.15 -2.62
CA ASN A 47 12.05 6.61 -1.29
C ASN A 47 10.79 6.75 -0.45
N THR A 48 9.93 5.75 -0.53
CA THR A 48 8.57 5.77 0.01
C THR A 48 8.55 5.99 1.51
N VAL A 49 9.37 5.24 2.25
CA VAL A 49 9.41 5.26 3.71
C VAL A 49 10.02 6.54 4.30
N ASP A 50 10.78 7.30 3.50
CA ASP A 50 11.39 8.59 3.89
C ASP A 50 10.67 9.81 3.27
N ALA A 51 9.59 9.56 2.49
CA ALA A 51 8.84 10.59 1.78
C ALA A 51 9.74 11.51 0.93
N ARG A 52 10.59 10.91 0.06
CA ARG A 52 11.56 11.61 -0.77
C ARG A 52 11.66 11.06 -2.19
N LEU A 53 12.20 11.91 -3.07
CA LEU A 53 12.72 11.53 -4.38
C LEU A 53 14.24 11.57 -4.32
N GLU A 54 14.89 10.45 -4.63
CA GLU A 54 16.34 10.34 -4.75
C GLU A 54 16.76 10.62 -6.20
N LEU A 55 17.69 11.55 -6.38
CA LEU A 55 18.29 11.89 -7.67
C LEU A 55 19.68 11.25 -7.74
N LEU A 56 19.89 10.40 -8.75
CA LEU A 56 21.17 9.72 -8.97
C LEU A 56 21.71 10.08 -10.35
N GLU A 57 22.99 10.41 -10.41
CA GLU A 57 23.72 10.60 -11.66
C GLU A 57 24.19 9.22 -12.17
N VAL A 58 23.96 8.94 -13.44
CA VAL A 58 24.41 7.73 -14.11
C VAL A 58 25.84 7.94 -14.61
N LEU A 59 26.75 7.06 -14.21
CA LEU A 59 28.18 7.12 -14.53
C LEU A 59 28.57 5.96 -15.47
N SER A 60 29.52 6.20 -16.37
CA SER A 60 30.03 5.15 -17.25
C SER A 60 30.82 4.08 -16.50
N ASP A 61 31.57 4.47 -15.47
CA ASP A 61 32.47 3.62 -14.68
C ASP A 61 31.96 3.43 -13.25
N PRO A 62 32.42 2.39 -12.51
CA PRO A 62 32.07 2.25 -11.11
C PRO A 62 32.30 3.53 -10.28
N PRO A 63 31.36 3.88 -9.38
CA PRO A 63 30.27 3.05 -8.85
C PRO A 63 29.00 2.98 -9.70
N TYR A 64 29.00 3.41 -10.94
CA TYR A 64 27.93 3.44 -11.93
C TYR A 64 26.74 4.39 -11.62
N LEU A 65 26.41 4.57 -10.35
CA LEU A 65 25.43 5.53 -9.84
C LEU A 65 26.02 6.34 -8.70
N ARG A 66 25.68 7.63 -8.66
CA ARG A 66 26.03 8.53 -7.57
C ARG A 66 24.80 9.32 -7.15
N GLN A 67 24.39 9.19 -5.90
CA GLN A 67 23.32 10.03 -5.35
C GLN A 67 23.80 11.50 -5.28
N VAL A 68 23.03 12.41 -5.88
CA VAL A 68 23.39 13.84 -5.96
C VAL A 68 22.41 14.73 -5.23
N ALA A 69 21.21 14.24 -4.94
CA ALA A 69 20.21 14.94 -4.14
C ALA A 69 19.17 13.98 -3.59
N SER A 70 18.53 14.38 -2.48
CA SER A 70 17.36 13.75 -1.89
C SER A 70 16.32 14.85 -1.62
N LEU A 71 15.21 14.86 -2.36
CA LEU A 71 14.23 15.94 -2.35
C LEU A 71 12.95 15.53 -1.63
N PRO A 72 12.38 16.36 -0.75
CA PRO A 72 11.16 16.04 -0.04
C PRO A 72 9.94 16.02 -0.98
N THR A 73 9.05 15.06 -0.73
CA THR A 73 7.77 14.88 -1.43
C THR A 73 6.61 14.90 -0.44
N GLY A 74 5.41 14.48 -0.86
CA GLY A 74 4.35 14.06 0.04
C GLY A 74 4.64 12.69 0.68
N LEU A 75 3.76 12.24 1.57
CA LEU A 75 3.88 10.92 2.22
C LEU A 75 3.62 9.81 1.23
N GLU A 76 4.42 8.74 1.37
CA GLU A 76 4.34 7.52 0.56
C GLU A 76 4.38 7.79 -0.96
N PRO A 77 5.49 8.34 -1.51
CA PRO A 77 5.67 8.44 -2.95
C PRO A 77 5.78 7.03 -3.57
N VAL A 78 5.01 6.76 -4.63
CA VAL A 78 4.87 5.42 -5.26
C VAL A 78 5.23 5.40 -6.74
N SER A 79 5.24 6.57 -7.39
CA SER A 79 5.61 6.71 -8.80
C SER A 79 6.35 8.01 -9.05
N VAL A 80 7.25 8.00 -10.06
CA VAL A 80 7.89 9.19 -10.60
C VAL A 80 7.92 9.11 -12.12
N ARG A 81 7.54 10.19 -12.79
CA ARG A 81 7.63 10.33 -14.25
C ARG A 81 8.21 11.68 -14.62
N SER A 82 9.15 11.68 -15.55
CA SER A 82 9.68 12.91 -16.14
C SER A 82 8.76 13.44 -17.24
N ARG A 83 8.32 14.69 -17.13
CA ARG A 83 7.57 15.36 -18.21
C ARG A 83 8.51 15.89 -19.28
N THR A 84 9.66 16.36 -18.86
CA THR A 84 10.76 16.86 -19.73
C THR A 84 12.10 16.41 -19.12
N SER A 85 13.21 16.71 -19.80
CA SER A 85 14.55 16.45 -19.23
C SER A 85 14.85 17.22 -17.94
N SER A 86 14.05 18.23 -17.58
CA SER A 86 14.23 19.07 -16.40
C SER A 86 13.05 19.04 -15.41
N GLU A 87 11.91 18.45 -15.75
CA GLU A 87 10.74 18.43 -14.87
C GLU A 87 10.25 17.01 -14.63
N ALA A 88 10.05 16.66 -13.35
CA ALA A 88 9.49 15.38 -12.90
C ALA A 88 8.25 15.58 -12.01
N TRP A 89 7.32 14.64 -12.09
CA TRP A 89 6.14 14.56 -11.26
C TRP A 89 6.22 13.30 -10.38
N VAL A 90 6.10 13.49 -9.07
CA VAL A 90 6.14 12.41 -8.07
C VAL A 90 4.76 12.25 -7.47
N VAL A 91 4.21 11.05 -7.59
CA VAL A 91 2.86 10.71 -7.09
C VAL A 91 2.95 10.24 -5.65
N ASN A 92 2.25 10.90 -4.73
CA ASN A 92 2.27 10.67 -3.29
C ASN A 92 0.94 10.06 -2.84
N HIS A 93 0.93 8.77 -2.58
CA HIS A 93 -0.26 7.95 -2.38
C HIS A 93 -1.08 8.36 -1.14
N VAL A 94 -0.43 8.52 0.03
CA VAL A 94 -1.09 8.90 1.30
C VAL A 94 -1.36 10.41 1.39
N SER A 95 -0.59 11.21 0.67
CA SER A 95 -0.79 12.68 0.67
C SER A 95 -1.86 13.15 -0.31
N ASP A 96 -2.43 12.28 -1.13
CA ASP A 96 -3.38 12.64 -2.18
C ASP A 96 -2.86 13.82 -3.00
N SER A 97 -1.62 13.69 -3.49
CA SER A 97 -0.94 14.80 -4.13
C SER A 97 0.12 14.36 -5.14
N ILE A 98 0.50 15.30 -6.00
CA ILE A 98 1.67 15.17 -6.87
C ILE A 98 2.64 16.30 -6.54
N THR A 99 3.91 15.94 -6.31
CA THR A 99 5.00 16.89 -6.16
C THR A 99 5.65 17.13 -7.52
N VAL A 100 5.62 18.37 -8.01
CA VAL A 100 6.29 18.78 -9.25
C VAL A 100 7.69 19.28 -8.90
N ILE A 101 8.72 18.72 -9.54
CA ILE A 101 10.13 18.95 -9.23
C ILE A 101 10.88 19.43 -10.48
N ASP A 102 11.70 20.45 -10.31
CA ASP A 102 12.75 20.84 -11.24
C ASP A 102 14.01 20.01 -10.94
N ILE A 103 14.38 19.15 -11.89
CA ILE A 103 15.50 18.21 -11.75
C ILE A 103 16.84 18.93 -11.74
N GLU A 104 17.01 19.95 -12.58
CA GLU A 104 18.26 20.68 -12.75
C GLU A 104 18.58 21.56 -11.53
N SER A 105 17.61 22.37 -11.10
CA SER A 105 17.76 23.22 -9.91
C SER A 105 17.51 22.49 -8.60
N ARG A 106 17.07 21.21 -8.65
CA ARG A 106 16.78 20.35 -7.48
C ARG A 106 15.76 20.98 -6.53
N ARG A 107 14.65 21.48 -7.07
CA ARG A 107 13.65 22.23 -6.32
C ARG A 107 12.24 21.71 -6.52
N VAL A 108 11.43 21.81 -5.48
CA VAL A 108 9.99 21.63 -5.57
C VAL A 108 9.37 22.89 -6.18
N LEU A 109 8.65 22.74 -7.28
CA LEU A 109 7.98 23.81 -8.02
C LEU A 109 6.53 24.02 -7.58
N ALA A 110 5.80 22.92 -7.27
CA ALA A 110 4.41 22.93 -6.88
C ALA A 110 4.03 21.62 -6.20
N THR A 111 2.89 21.65 -5.50
CA THR A 111 2.14 20.46 -5.07
C THR A 111 0.73 20.56 -5.65
N ILE A 112 0.34 19.58 -6.47
CA ILE A 112 -0.99 19.45 -7.04
C ILE A 112 -1.78 18.56 -6.10
N LEU A 113 -2.95 19.00 -5.64
CA LEU A 113 -3.84 18.14 -4.83
C LEU A 113 -4.65 17.25 -5.77
N CYS A 114 -4.69 15.98 -5.46
CA CYS A 114 -5.49 14.97 -6.13
C CYS A 114 -6.70 14.56 -5.28
N ASP A 115 -7.56 13.71 -5.83
CA ASP A 115 -8.48 12.90 -5.03
C ASP A 115 -7.74 11.61 -4.60
N ASP A 116 -8.39 10.76 -3.90
CA ASP A 116 -7.96 9.65 -3.06
C ASP A 116 -7.04 8.63 -3.74
N GLU A 117 -5.92 8.37 -3.11
CA GLU A 117 -4.90 7.35 -3.44
C GLU A 117 -4.39 7.41 -4.91
N PRO A 118 -3.73 8.51 -5.33
CA PRO A 118 -3.09 8.56 -6.65
C PRO A 118 -1.96 7.52 -6.75
N CYS A 119 -1.84 6.83 -7.92
CA CYS A 119 -0.89 5.73 -8.11
C CYS A 119 0.16 5.98 -9.19
N ASP A 120 -0.21 6.47 -10.38
CA ASP A 120 0.74 6.71 -11.47
C ASP A 120 0.36 7.96 -12.28
N VAL A 121 1.28 8.47 -13.09
CA VAL A 121 1.06 9.59 -14.01
C VAL A 121 1.77 9.32 -15.34
N VAL A 122 1.13 9.69 -16.47
CA VAL A 122 1.78 9.72 -17.79
C VAL A 122 1.36 10.96 -18.58
N PHE A 123 2.16 11.34 -19.58
CA PHE A 123 1.93 12.52 -20.39
C PHE A 123 1.65 12.15 -21.83
N ALA A 124 0.49 12.58 -22.38
CA ALA A 124 0.04 12.22 -23.72
C ALA A 124 -0.85 13.31 -24.32
N GLY A 125 -1.13 13.20 -25.63
CA GLY A 125 -2.03 14.08 -26.38
C GLY A 125 -1.40 15.38 -26.91
N THR A 126 -2.20 16.09 -27.73
CA THR A 126 -1.80 17.37 -28.31
C THR A 126 -2.97 18.36 -28.23
N PRO A 127 -2.94 19.37 -27.29
CA PRO A 127 -1.86 19.68 -26.36
C PRO A 127 -1.59 18.58 -25.34
N GLN A 128 -0.36 18.53 -24.84
CA GLN A 128 0.04 17.55 -23.82
C GLN A 128 -0.80 17.67 -22.56
N ARG A 129 -1.29 16.55 -22.05
CA ARG A 129 -2.05 16.40 -20.80
C ARG A 129 -1.34 15.41 -19.87
N ALA A 130 -1.54 15.57 -18.57
CA ALA A 130 -1.11 14.59 -17.56
C ALA A 130 -2.30 13.74 -17.14
N PHE A 131 -2.20 12.43 -17.30
CA PHE A 131 -3.20 11.44 -16.88
C PHE A 131 -2.73 10.79 -15.58
N VAL A 132 -3.57 10.83 -14.55
CA VAL A 132 -3.25 10.36 -13.19
C VAL A 132 -4.30 9.36 -12.75
N THR A 133 -3.90 8.17 -12.36
CA THR A 133 -4.79 7.17 -11.76
C THR A 133 -5.08 7.53 -10.31
N LEU A 134 -6.37 7.49 -9.93
CA LEU A 134 -6.90 7.68 -8.58
C LEU A 134 -7.59 6.37 -8.18
N SER A 135 -6.86 5.51 -7.49
CA SER A 135 -7.21 4.10 -7.34
C SER A 135 -8.52 3.89 -6.58
N GLN A 136 -8.70 4.47 -5.42
CA GLN A 136 -9.90 4.33 -4.60
C GLN A 136 -11.14 5.10 -5.15
N ARG A 137 -10.95 5.87 -6.24
CA ARG A 137 -12.04 6.57 -6.94
C ARG A 137 -12.44 5.93 -8.27
N ASN A 138 -11.73 4.89 -8.68
CA ASN A 138 -11.92 4.26 -10.00
C ASN A 138 -11.92 5.30 -11.12
N THR A 139 -11.00 6.26 -11.03
CA THR A 139 -11.00 7.47 -11.86
C THR A 139 -9.61 7.73 -12.42
N ILE A 140 -9.55 8.29 -13.62
CA ILE A 140 -8.35 8.90 -14.18
C ILE A 140 -8.58 10.40 -14.25
N ALA A 141 -7.79 11.15 -13.46
CA ALA A 141 -7.78 12.60 -13.48
C ALA A 141 -6.85 13.11 -14.58
N ILE A 142 -7.24 14.20 -15.26
CA ILE A 142 -6.53 14.76 -16.40
C ILE A 142 -6.22 16.21 -16.11
N TYR A 143 -4.94 16.53 -15.92
CA TYR A 143 -4.43 17.87 -15.64
C TYR A 143 -3.85 18.51 -16.89
N ASP A 144 -3.90 19.84 -16.95
CA ASP A 144 -3.16 20.65 -17.91
C ASP A 144 -1.80 21.04 -17.30
N PRO A 145 -0.68 20.49 -17.80
CA PRO A 145 0.65 20.86 -17.27
C PRO A 145 1.03 22.33 -17.50
N ALA A 146 0.34 23.04 -18.41
CA ALA A 146 0.56 24.46 -18.66
C ALA A 146 -0.22 25.35 -17.70
N ASP A 147 -1.28 24.83 -17.03
CA ASP A 147 -2.06 25.55 -16.03
C ASP A 147 -2.46 24.61 -14.89
N LEU A 148 -1.55 24.42 -13.93
CA LEU A 148 -1.76 23.55 -12.76
C LEU A 148 -2.79 24.12 -11.76
N THR A 149 -3.34 25.30 -11.99
CA THR A 149 -4.39 25.91 -11.18
C THR A 149 -5.79 25.58 -11.69
N ALA A 150 -5.92 25.12 -12.93
CA ALA A 150 -7.17 24.65 -13.50
C ALA A 150 -7.62 23.35 -12.83
N PRO A 151 -8.94 23.17 -12.57
CA PRO A 151 -9.45 21.90 -12.07
C PRO A 151 -9.26 20.80 -13.13
N PRO A 152 -8.89 19.55 -12.72
CA PRO A 152 -8.72 18.46 -13.65
C PRO A 152 -10.07 18.04 -14.27
N LEU A 153 -10.01 17.49 -15.49
CA LEU A 153 -11.09 16.66 -16.01
C LEU A 153 -10.99 15.27 -15.35
N ALA A 154 -12.07 14.50 -15.39
CA ALA A 154 -12.14 13.17 -14.81
C ALA A 154 -12.81 12.17 -15.76
N ILE A 155 -12.21 10.98 -15.90
CA ILE A 155 -12.80 9.82 -16.57
C ILE A 155 -13.09 8.78 -15.50
N GLN A 156 -14.36 8.40 -15.32
CA GLN A 156 -14.72 7.25 -14.52
C GLN A 156 -14.37 5.97 -15.29
N VAL A 157 -13.58 5.10 -14.70
CA VAL A 157 -13.19 3.81 -15.27
C VAL A 157 -14.22 2.76 -14.88
N GLU A 158 -14.63 1.92 -15.85
CA GLU A 158 -15.41 0.72 -15.56
C GLU A 158 -14.47 -0.41 -15.12
N GLY A 159 -14.08 -0.36 -13.84
CA GLY A 159 -13.12 -1.26 -13.21
C GLY A 159 -12.76 -0.74 -11.82
N GLU A 160 -12.16 -1.58 -10.99
CA GLU A 160 -11.76 -1.25 -9.63
C GLU A 160 -10.23 -1.09 -9.54
N ASP A 161 -9.81 -0.05 -8.82
CA ASP A 161 -8.41 0.21 -8.50
C ASP A 161 -7.50 0.32 -9.75
N PRO A 162 -7.70 1.33 -10.65
CA PRO A 162 -6.77 1.59 -11.75
C PRO A 162 -5.42 2.05 -11.18
N ARG A 163 -4.30 1.36 -11.55
CA ARG A 163 -2.97 1.66 -10.98
C ARG A 163 -1.95 2.08 -12.03
N ALA A 164 -1.34 1.12 -12.73
CA ALA A 164 -0.22 1.40 -13.63
C ALA A 164 -0.67 2.00 -14.96
N LEU A 165 0.08 3.01 -15.42
CA LEU A 165 -0.14 3.69 -16.70
C LEU A 165 1.03 3.45 -17.67
N THR A 166 0.69 3.34 -18.96
CA THR A 166 1.66 3.43 -20.06
C THR A 166 1.04 4.16 -21.24
N THR A 167 1.83 4.64 -22.20
CA THR A 167 1.32 5.40 -23.35
C THR A 167 2.21 5.29 -24.55
N ASP A 168 1.63 5.37 -25.76
CA ASP A 168 2.32 5.60 -27.02
C ASP A 168 2.34 7.09 -27.44
N GLY A 169 1.89 8.00 -26.54
CA GLY A 169 1.77 9.43 -26.79
C GLY A 169 0.40 9.85 -27.34
N THR A 170 -0.40 8.93 -27.89
CA THR A 170 -1.75 9.18 -28.44
C THR A 170 -2.85 8.44 -27.68
N THR A 171 -2.53 7.28 -27.16
CA THR A 171 -3.39 6.45 -26.31
C THR A 171 -2.72 6.24 -24.97
N VAL A 172 -3.49 6.41 -23.90
CA VAL A 172 -3.09 6.07 -22.53
C VAL A 172 -3.73 4.75 -22.14
N TYR A 173 -2.93 3.83 -21.63
CA TYR A 173 -3.38 2.54 -21.14
C TYR A 173 -3.26 2.49 -19.63
N ALA A 174 -4.32 2.07 -18.95
CA ALA A 174 -4.37 1.91 -17.50
C ALA A 174 -4.69 0.46 -17.13
N SER A 175 -3.85 -0.17 -16.29
CA SER A 175 -4.18 -1.49 -15.72
C SER A 175 -5.27 -1.34 -14.67
N ILE A 176 -6.25 -2.25 -14.68
CA ILE A 176 -7.26 -2.38 -13.65
C ILE A 176 -6.76 -3.46 -12.69
N PHE A 177 -6.29 -3.03 -11.52
CA PHE A 177 -5.60 -3.93 -10.59
C PHE A 177 -6.53 -4.99 -9.99
N GLU A 178 -7.73 -4.61 -9.61
CA GLU A 178 -8.74 -5.51 -9.05
C GLU A 178 -9.77 -5.91 -10.10
N CYS A 179 -9.31 -6.42 -11.26
CA CYS A 179 -10.20 -6.85 -12.34
C CYS A 179 -10.86 -8.21 -12.09
N GLY A 180 -10.35 -8.98 -11.13
CA GLY A 180 -10.87 -10.33 -10.82
C GLY A 180 -10.51 -11.36 -11.89
N ASN A 181 -11.14 -12.53 -11.82
CA ASN A 181 -10.86 -13.67 -12.71
C ASN A 181 -12.13 -14.38 -13.16
N ASP A 182 -13.17 -13.62 -13.45
CA ASP A 182 -14.50 -14.13 -13.83
C ASP A 182 -15.14 -15.08 -12.78
N THR A 183 -14.80 -14.93 -11.49
CA THR A 183 -15.43 -15.71 -10.41
C THR A 183 -16.45 -14.86 -9.66
N THR A 184 -17.51 -15.54 -9.19
CA THR A 184 -18.54 -14.96 -8.32
C THR A 184 -19.04 -15.98 -7.32
N ILE A 185 -19.91 -15.55 -6.41
CA ILE A 185 -20.40 -16.38 -5.33
C ILE A 185 -21.93 -16.53 -5.35
N ILE A 186 -22.41 -17.74 -5.07
CA ILE A 186 -23.82 -18.07 -4.89
C ILE A 186 -24.07 -18.23 -3.40
N ASP A 187 -25.04 -17.52 -2.88
CA ASP A 187 -25.44 -17.54 -1.48
C ASP A 187 -25.81 -18.94 -0.98
N ALA A 188 -25.43 -19.28 0.24
CA ALA A 188 -25.65 -20.58 0.87
C ALA A 188 -27.13 -21.02 0.89
N ALA A 189 -28.06 -20.06 0.99
CA ALA A 189 -29.49 -20.35 0.97
C ALA A 189 -29.96 -20.81 -0.42
N LEU A 190 -29.34 -20.33 -1.50
CA LEU A 190 -29.65 -20.76 -2.86
C LEU A 190 -29.02 -22.10 -3.21
N VAL A 191 -27.85 -22.40 -2.67
CA VAL A 191 -27.12 -23.66 -2.95
C VAL A 191 -27.94 -24.92 -2.62
N GLY A 192 -28.72 -24.90 -1.58
CA GLY A 192 -29.60 -26.01 -1.18
C GLY A 192 -30.93 -26.08 -1.93
N THR A 193 -31.12 -25.35 -3.03
CA THR A 193 -32.41 -25.25 -3.75
C THR A 193 -32.36 -25.91 -5.13
N GLY A 194 -33.46 -25.82 -5.88
CA GLY A 194 -33.60 -26.38 -7.23
C GLY A 194 -32.70 -25.75 -8.30
N VAL A 195 -31.95 -24.68 -8.01
CA VAL A 195 -30.93 -24.13 -8.89
C VAL A 195 -29.61 -24.93 -8.84
N ASN A 196 -29.42 -25.76 -7.82
CA ASN A 196 -28.28 -26.66 -7.68
C ASN A 196 -28.27 -27.72 -8.78
N PRO A 197 -27.20 -27.84 -9.59
CA PRO A 197 -27.18 -28.80 -10.69
C PRO A 197 -27.04 -30.27 -10.26
N TYR A 198 -26.76 -30.53 -8.99
CA TYR A 198 -26.57 -31.90 -8.49
C TYR A 198 -27.85 -32.51 -7.94
N PRO A 199 -28.07 -33.83 -8.18
CA PRO A 199 -29.26 -34.52 -7.68
C PRO A 199 -29.43 -34.38 -6.17
N GLY A 200 -30.65 -33.99 -5.74
CA GLY A 200 -30.96 -33.80 -4.31
C GLY A 200 -30.49 -32.47 -3.73
N ALA A 201 -29.97 -31.59 -4.54
CA ALA A 201 -29.49 -30.24 -4.18
C ALA A 201 -28.63 -30.23 -2.88
N PRO A 202 -27.53 -30.99 -2.82
CA PRO A 202 -26.70 -31.06 -1.61
C PRO A 202 -26.03 -29.73 -1.31
N ASN A 203 -25.93 -29.38 -0.03
CA ASN A 203 -25.12 -28.30 0.46
C ASN A 203 -24.27 -28.80 1.65
N PRO A 204 -22.91 -28.79 1.57
CA PRO A 204 -22.07 -28.38 0.43
C PRO A 204 -22.27 -29.23 -0.84
N PRO A 205 -22.12 -28.60 -2.03
CA PRO A 205 -22.13 -29.34 -3.29
C PRO A 205 -20.91 -30.27 -3.39
N PRO A 206 -21.04 -31.43 -4.08
CA PRO A 206 -19.89 -32.30 -4.29
C PRO A 206 -18.86 -31.66 -5.22
N ASN A 207 -17.55 -31.84 -4.91
CA ASN A 207 -16.47 -31.47 -5.84
C ASN A 207 -15.86 -32.66 -6.58
N ALA A 208 -16.28 -33.89 -6.24
CA ALA A 208 -15.85 -35.13 -6.89
C ALA A 208 -16.97 -36.20 -6.83
N PRO A 209 -18.02 -36.15 -7.67
CA PRO A 209 -19.19 -37.06 -7.58
C PRO A 209 -18.84 -38.53 -7.78
N GLY A 210 -17.72 -38.87 -8.40
CA GLY A 210 -17.26 -40.27 -8.56
C GLY A 210 -16.50 -40.83 -7.34
N VAL A 211 -16.28 -40.00 -6.32
CA VAL A 211 -15.57 -40.40 -5.09
C VAL A 211 -16.56 -40.69 -3.98
N PRO A 212 -16.34 -41.72 -3.12
CA PRO A 212 -17.17 -41.96 -1.95
C PRO A 212 -17.39 -40.68 -1.10
N GLY A 213 -18.64 -40.30 -0.89
CA GLY A 213 -19.02 -39.08 -0.21
C GLY A 213 -19.14 -37.86 -1.12
N GLY A 214 -18.73 -37.95 -2.41
CA GLY A 214 -18.81 -36.87 -3.39
C GLY A 214 -17.75 -35.74 -3.20
N PHE A 215 -16.71 -35.99 -2.39
CA PHE A 215 -15.67 -35.02 -2.07
C PHE A 215 -14.26 -35.58 -2.31
N SER A 216 -13.36 -34.72 -2.77
CA SER A 216 -11.93 -34.94 -2.87
C SER A 216 -11.20 -33.84 -2.08
N PRO A 217 -10.44 -34.22 -1.00
CA PRO A 217 -10.34 -35.54 -0.42
C PRO A 217 -11.70 -36.01 0.20
N PRO A 218 -11.86 -37.31 0.44
CA PRO A 218 -13.08 -37.83 1.12
C PRO A 218 -13.24 -37.27 2.53
N ILE A 219 -14.48 -37.06 2.95
CA ILE A 219 -14.78 -36.59 4.31
C ILE A 219 -14.25 -37.60 5.34
N ALA A 220 -13.55 -37.07 6.36
CA ALA A 220 -13.01 -37.87 7.46
C ALA A 220 -14.13 -38.58 8.24
N ALA A 221 -13.90 -39.86 8.58
CA ALA A 221 -14.89 -40.66 9.31
C ALA A 221 -15.15 -40.07 10.70
N GLY A 222 -16.44 -39.93 11.06
CA GLY A 222 -16.86 -39.42 12.36
C GLY A 222 -17.04 -37.90 12.47
N LEU A 223 -16.79 -37.14 11.41
CA LEU A 223 -17.17 -35.73 11.37
C LEU A 223 -18.71 -35.59 11.40
N PRO A 224 -19.26 -34.57 12.08
CA PRO A 224 -20.66 -34.22 11.96
C PRO A 224 -20.96 -33.72 10.52
N ALA A 225 -22.24 -33.47 10.24
CA ALA A 225 -22.60 -32.84 8.97
C ALA A 225 -21.89 -31.47 8.84
N PRO A 226 -21.28 -31.15 7.66
CA PRO A 226 -20.66 -29.86 7.47
C PRO A 226 -21.71 -28.74 7.52
N PRO A 227 -21.28 -27.49 7.82
CA PRO A 227 -22.18 -26.34 7.73
C PRO A 227 -22.66 -26.16 6.28
N LEU A 228 -23.81 -25.51 6.11
CA LEU A 228 -24.22 -25.03 4.79
C LEU A 228 -23.23 -23.93 4.35
N VAL A 229 -22.89 -23.92 3.08
CA VAL A 229 -21.90 -23.00 2.54
C VAL A 229 -22.37 -22.36 1.22
N SER A 230 -21.83 -21.20 0.91
CA SER A 230 -21.92 -20.58 -0.40
C SER A 230 -21.05 -21.31 -1.43
N GLN A 231 -21.26 -21.09 -2.71
CA GLN A 231 -20.54 -21.76 -3.78
C GLN A 231 -19.85 -20.75 -4.70
N ILE A 232 -18.54 -20.86 -4.85
CA ILE A 232 -17.80 -20.11 -5.87
C ILE A 232 -18.00 -20.77 -7.23
N VAL A 233 -18.28 -19.95 -8.24
CA VAL A 233 -18.40 -20.35 -9.64
C VAL A 233 -17.60 -19.44 -10.53
N ARG A 234 -17.14 -19.95 -11.67
CA ARG A 234 -16.37 -19.19 -12.67
C ARG A 234 -17.16 -19.16 -13.99
N LYS A 235 -17.10 -18.04 -14.70
CA LYS A 235 -17.66 -17.89 -16.02
C LYS A 235 -16.78 -18.63 -17.04
N SER A 236 -17.37 -19.57 -17.76
CA SER A 236 -16.69 -20.31 -18.80
C SER A 236 -16.67 -19.52 -20.12
N THR A 237 -15.80 -19.90 -21.06
CA THR A 237 -15.66 -19.24 -22.36
C THR A 237 -16.92 -19.26 -23.22
N ASP A 238 -17.86 -20.18 -22.96
CA ASP A 238 -19.18 -20.26 -23.59
C ASP A 238 -20.27 -19.48 -22.82
N GLY A 239 -19.88 -18.74 -21.78
CA GLY A 239 -20.73 -17.83 -21.02
C GLY A 239 -21.56 -18.48 -19.91
N HIS A 240 -21.28 -19.75 -19.56
CA HIS A 240 -21.94 -20.42 -18.44
C HIS A 240 -21.16 -20.22 -17.14
N TRP A 241 -21.91 -20.11 -16.01
CA TRP A 241 -21.33 -20.12 -14.68
C TRP A 241 -21.19 -21.56 -14.20
N ILE A 242 -19.98 -22.03 -14.03
CA ILE A 242 -19.66 -23.42 -13.66
C ILE A 242 -18.81 -23.47 -12.38
N ASP A 243 -19.03 -24.52 -11.56
CA ASP A 243 -18.12 -24.86 -10.46
C ASP A 243 -16.92 -25.69 -10.97
N GLU A 244 -15.95 -25.99 -10.06
CA GLU A 244 -14.77 -26.78 -10.41
C GLU A 244 -15.07 -28.17 -10.95
N ASN A 245 -16.24 -28.72 -10.62
CA ASN A 245 -16.70 -30.04 -11.02
C ASN A 245 -17.54 -30.02 -12.30
N GLY A 246 -17.69 -28.86 -12.94
CA GLY A 246 -18.44 -28.66 -14.19
C GLY A 246 -19.96 -28.54 -14.01
N GLY A 247 -20.45 -28.41 -12.78
CA GLY A 247 -21.87 -28.15 -12.52
C GLY A 247 -22.27 -26.76 -13.03
N ASN A 248 -23.37 -26.67 -13.81
CA ASN A 248 -23.86 -25.41 -14.38
C ASN A 248 -24.81 -24.71 -13.42
N TRP A 249 -24.39 -23.56 -12.88
CA TRP A 249 -25.11 -22.73 -11.94
C TRP A 249 -25.74 -21.47 -12.57
N SER A 250 -25.73 -21.35 -13.88
CA SER A 250 -26.19 -20.12 -14.57
C SER A 250 -27.62 -19.71 -14.21
N SER A 251 -28.48 -20.65 -13.80
CA SER A 251 -29.85 -20.34 -13.35
C SER A 251 -29.91 -19.62 -11.98
N ALA A 252 -28.83 -19.66 -11.20
CA ALA A 252 -28.74 -19.00 -9.91
C ALA A 252 -28.22 -17.55 -10.00
N ILE A 253 -27.67 -17.15 -11.14
CA ILE A 253 -26.96 -15.87 -11.31
C ILE A 253 -27.74 -14.96 -12.27
N THR A 254 -28.12 -13.79 -11.78
CA THR A 254 -28.87 -12.77 -12.51
C THR A 254 -28.01 -11.58 -12.93
N TRP A 255 -26.75 -11.56 -12.52
CA TRP A 255 -25.75 -10.52 -12.84
C TRP A 255 -24.65 -11.08 -13.73
N ASP A 256 -23.82 -10.18 -14.24
CA ASP A 256 -22.63 -10.53 -15.00
C ASP A 256 -21.43 -9.69 -14.58
N LEU A 257 -20.23 -10.15 -14.96
CA LEU A 257 -18.97 -9.45 -14.76
C LEU A 257 -18.44 -9.02 -16.11
N HIS A 258 -17.85 -7.82 -16.19
CA HIS A 258 -17.10 -7.42 -17.37
C HIS A 258 -15.62 -7.85 -17.23
N GLY A 259 -15.01 -8.28 -18.31
CA GLY A 259 -13.58 -8.56 -18.36
C GLY A 259 -12.80 -7.29 -18.73
N HIS A 260 -12.67 -6.34 -17.81
CA HIS A 260 -11.98 -5.08 -18.03
C HIS A 260 -10.66 -5.07 -17.24
N ASP A 261 -9.59 -5.62 -17.82
CA ASP A 261 -8.27 -5.71 -17.19
C ASP A 261 -7.37 -4.53 -17.57
N LEU A 262 -7.67 -3.90 -18.75
CA LEU A 262 -6.92 -2.78 -19.29
C LEU A 262 -7.88 -1.78 -19.92
N ALA A 263 -7.86 -0.53 -19.45
CA ALA A 263 -8.55 0.60 -20.11
C ALA A 263 -7.61 1.25 -21.12
N ALA A 264 -8.10 1.54 -22.31
CA ALA A 264 -7.42 2.30 -23.36
C ALA A 264 -8.17 3.60 -23.63
N ILE A 265 -7.49 4.73 -23.42
CA ILE A 265 -8.05 6.08 -23.44
C ILE A 265 -7.38 6.87 -24.58
N ASP A 266 -8.15 7.33 -25.55
CA ASP A 266 -7.66 8.26 -26.55
C ASP A 266 -7.30 9.60 -25.88
N ALA A 267 -6.04 10.04 -25.98
CA ALA A 267 -5.53 11.18 -25.23
C ALA A 267 -6.12 12.52 -25.66
N ASP A 268 -6.66 12.64 -26.90
CA ASP A 268 -7.24 13.87 -27.43
C ASP A 268 -8.75 13.92 -27.23
N THR A 269 -9.47 12.83 -27.56
CA THR A 269 -10.93 12.78 -27.49
C THR A 269 -11.46 12.33 -26.14
N LEU A 270 -10.63 11.69 -25.32
CA LEU A 270 -10.96 11.08 -24.03
C LEU A 270 -11.96 9.89 -24.14
N GLY A 271 -12.10 9.30 -25.31
CA GLY A 271 -12.86 8.09 -25.52
C GLY A 271 -12.19 6.88 -24.88
N VAL A 272 -12.97 6.05 -24.17
CA VAL A 272 -12.45 4.88 -23.44
C VAL A 272 -12.91 3.58 -24.12
N SER A 273 -12.03 2.61 -24.20
CA SER A 273 -12.34 1.23 -24.56
C SER A 273 -11.56 0.27 -23.63
N TYR A 274 -12.02 -0.98 -23.52
CA TYR A 274 -11.45 -1.93 -22.57
C TYR A 274 -10.95 -3.20 -23.26
N ARG A 275 -10.03 -3.90 -22.60
CA ARG A 275 -9.54 -5.22 -22.96
C ARG A 275 -9.52 -6.10 -21.72
N GLY A 276 -9.87 -7.35 -21.87
CA GLY A 276 -9.83 -8.37 -20.84
C GLY A 276 -9.02 -9.59 -21.25
N GLY A 277 -8.96 -10.60 -20.40
CA GLY A 277 -8.28 -11.87 -20.61
C GLY A 277 -6.79 -11.83 -20.25
N LEU A 278 -6.37 -10.87 -19.43
CA LEU A 278 -5.00 -10.81 -18.93
C LEU A 278 -4.79 -11.79 -17.77
N MET A 279 -5.10 -11.38 -16.57
CA MET A 279 -4.91 -12.16 -15.33
C MET A 279 -5.71 -11.51 -14.18
N THR A 280 -5.86 -12.20 -13.06
CA THR A 280 -6.62 -11.72 -11.90
C THR A 280 -6.17 -10.36 -11.39
N THR A 281 -4.84 -10.14 -11.28
CA THR A 281 -4.23 -8.90 -10.78
C THR A 281 -3.06 -8.48 -11.66
N PRO A 282 -3.27 -7.64 -12.68
CA PRO A 282 -2.18 -7.07 -13.48
C PRO A 282 -1.45 -5.98 -12.67
N MET A 283 -0.23 -6.29 -12.23
CA MET A 283 0.53 -5.45 -11.30
C MET A 283 1.36 -4.37 -11.97
N ALA A 284 1.91 -4.65 -13.17
CA ALA A 284 2.67 -3.67 -13.93
C ALA A 284 2.45 -3.85 -15.43
N ILE A 285 2.56 -2.73 -16.18
CA ILE A 285 2.44 -2.71 -17.64
C ILE A 285 3.56 -1.86 -18.26
N ALA A 286 4.03 -2.26 -19.44
CA ALA A 286 5.02 -1.51 -20.22
C ALA A 286 4.68 -1.50 -21.72
N MET A 287 4.89 -0.35 -22.37
CA MET A 287 4.72 -0.21 -23.82
C MET A 287 5.89 -0.84 -24.56
N MET A 288 5.60 -1.62 -25.60
CA MET A 288 6.58 -2.13 -26.53
C MET A 288 6.78 -1.15 -27.70
N PRO A 289 7.95 -1.13 -28.35
CA PRO A 289 8.17 -0.34 -29.56
C PRO A 289 7.19 -0.64 -30.70
N SER A 290 6.60 -1.83 -30.71
CA SER A 290 5.56 -2.26 -31.68
C SER A 290 4.19 -1.62 -31.46
N GLY A 291 3.95 -0.93 -30.34
CA GLY A 291 2.63 -0.48 -29.89
C GLY A 291 1.81 -1.56 -29.16
N SER A 292 2.40 -2.73 -28.90
CA SER A 292 1.84 -3.75 -28.00
C SER A 292 2.19 -3.43 -26.56
N ILE A 293 1.55 -4.09 -25.61
CA ILE A 293 1.76 -3.86 -24.17
C ILE A 293 2.13 -5.18 -23.50
N VAL A 294 3.19 -5.17 -22.70
CA VAL A 294 3.50 -6.27 -21.79
C VAL A 294 2.82 -5.97 -20.46
N ALA A 295 2.10 -6.94 -19.91
CA ALA A 295 1.54 -6.91 -18.56
C ALA A 295 2.13 -8.07 -17.75
N VAL A 296 2.34 -7.87 -16.44
CA VAL A 296 2.79 -8.92 -15.50
C VAL A 296 1.95 -8.87 -14.24
N GLY A 297 1.72 -10.04 -13.64
CA GLY A 297 0.89 -10.15 -12.44
C GLY A 297 0.61 -11.60 -12.03
N THR A 298 -0.52 -11.83 -11.41
CA THR A 298 -0.91 -13.13 -10.88
C THR A 298 -2.30 -13.55 -11.32
N GLU A 299 -2.48 -14.84 -11.60
CA GLU A 299 -3.77 -15.49 -11.85
C GLU A 299 -4.15 -16.35 -10.66
N SER A 300 -5.21 -16.01 -9.95
CA SER A 300 -5.69 -16.72 -8.74
C SER A 300 -6.54 -17.94 -9.09
N LEU A 301 -6.37 -19.02 -8.30
CA LEU A 301 -7.09 -20.28 -8.47
C LEU A 301 -8.19 -20.47 -7.43
N ASN A 302 -8.85 -19.38 -7.01
CA ASN A 302 -9.87 -19.39 -5.95
C ASN A 302 -11.14 -20.19 -6.28
N HIS A 303 -11.34 -20.60 -7.54
CA HIS A 303 -12.41 -21.49 -7.94
C HIS A 303 -12.16 -22.96 -7.59
N VAL A 304 -10.90 -23.32 -7.25
CA VAL A 304 -10.54 -24.66 -6.75
C VAL A 304 -10.90 -24.75 -5.29
N ARG A 305 -11.73 -25.73 -4.93
CA ARG A 305 -12.19 -25.96 -3.55
C ARG A 305 -11.24 -26.84 -2.79
N PHE A 306 -11.05 -26.47 -1.54
CA PHE A 306 -10.28 -27.16 -0.51
C PHE A 306 -8.76 -27.01 -0.63
N GLU A 307 -8.18 -26.65 0.49
CA GLU A 307 -6.73 -26.49 0.64
C GLU A 307 -5.90 -27.68 0.10
N PRO A 308 -6.27 -28.95 0.37
CA PRO A 308 -5.53 -30.09 -0.16
C PRO A 308 -5.49 -30.19 -1.70
N ASN A 309 -6.52 -29.67 -2.40
CA ASN A 309 -6.59 -29.69 -3.86
C ASN A 309 -5.75 -28.59 -4.50
N LEU A 310 -5.66 -27.43 -3.87
CA LEU A 310 -4.75 -26.35 -4.28
C LEU A 310 -3.28 -26.78 -4.18
N ASN A 311 -2.98 -27.68 -3.25
CA ASN A 311 -1.68 -28.32 -3.14
C ASN A 311 -0.50 -27.32 -3.02
N GLY A 312 -0.75 -26.16 -2.35
CA GLY A 312 0.21 -25.06 -2.22
C GLY A 312 0.32 -24.17 -3.45
N VAL A 313 -0.47 -24.42 -4.49
CA VAL A 313 -0.52 -23.61 -5.73
C VAL A 313 -1.78 -22.77 -5.74
N PHE A 314 -1.73 -21.61 -5.07
CA PHE A 314 -2.87 -20.68 -4.97
C PHE A 314 -3.03 -19.81 -6.21
N LEU A 315 -1.91 -19.51 -6.87
CA LEU A 315 -1.87 -18.66 -8.04
C LEU A 315 -0.78 -19.09 -9.03
N ARG A 316 -0.86 -18.55 -10.23
CA ARG A 316 0.19 -18.56 -11.24
C ARG A 316 0.79 -17.17 -11.33
N VAL A 317 2.08 -17.08 -11.55
CA VAL A 317 2.77 -15.83 -11.85
C VAL A 317 2.92 -15.76 -13.36
N GLU A 318 2.28 -14.78 -13.98
CA GLU A 318 2.13 -14.76 -15.43
C GLU A 318 2.55 -13.42 -16.04
N GLY A 319 2.96 -13.50 -17.30
CA GLY A 319 3.06 -12.37 -18.20
C GLY A 319 2.02 -12.47 -19.32
N ALA A 320 1.69 -11.34 -19.92
CA ALA A 320 0.82 -11.29 -21.08
C ALA A 320 1.33 -10.23 -22.08
N VAL A 321 1.21 -10.51 -23.38
CA VAL A 321 1.36 -9.51 -24.44
C VAL A 321 0.00 -9.16 -24.99
N VAL A 322 -0.39 -7.91 -24.83
CA VAL A 322 -1.63 -7.36 -25.38
C VAL A 322 -1.33 -6.69 -26.71
N HIS A 323 -2.07 -7.07 -27.75
CA HIS A 323 -2.00 -6.47 -29.09
C HIS A 323 -3.26 -5.61 -29.34
N PRO A 324 -3.27 -4.30 -29.00
CA PRO A 324 -4.47 -3.49 -29.05
C PRO A 324 -5.08 -3.42 -30.45
N ALA A 325 -4.24 -3.33 -31.49
CA ALA A 325 -4.70 -3.26 -32.90
C ALA A 325 -5.34 -4.58 -33.41
N ALA A 326 -4.84 -5.74 -32.93
CA ALA A 326 -5.37 -7.06 -33.29
C ALA A 326 -6.51 -7.50 -32.36
N GLY A 327 -6.63 -6.92 -31.16
CA GLY A 327 -7.57 -7.31 -30.14
C GLY A 327 -7.27 -8.67 -29.51
N THR A 328 -6.00 -9.11 -29.49
CA THR A 328 -5.57 -10.40 -28.95
C THR A 328 -4.67 -10.24 -27.74
N VAL A 329 -4.67 -11.26 -26.86
CA VAL A 329 -3.83 -11.38 -25.68
C VAL A 329 -3.12 -12.72 -25.73
N GLU A 330 -1.80 -12.72 -25.51
CA GLU A 330 -0.96 -13.91 -25.44
C GLU A 330 -0.38 -14.01 -24.03
N ARG A 331 -0.75 -15.07 -23.28
CA ARG A 331 -0.29 -15.30 -21.90
C ARG A 331 0.85 -16.31 -21.86
N PHE A 332 1.77 -16.15 -20.92
CA PHE A 332 2.89 -17.06 -20.68
C PHE A 332 3.23 -17.16 -19.19
N ASP A 333 3.67 -18.37 -18.77
CA ASP A 333 4.08 -18.64 -17.39
C ASP A 333 5.46 -18.04 -17.11
N LEU A 334 5.59 -17.27 -16.04
CA LEU A 334 6.89 -16.72 -15.61
C LEU A 334 7.73 -17.71 -14.82
N ASN A 335 7.20 -18.91 -14.50
CA ASN A 335 7.92 -19.98 -13.79
C ASN A 335 7.88 -21.33 -14.56
N PRO A 336 8.27 -21.39 -15.84
CA PRO A 336 8.11 -22.58 -16.68
C PRO A 336 8.98 -23.78 -16.22
N HIS A 337 9.87 -23.59 -15.26
CA HIS A 337 10.70 -24.65 -14.68
C HIS A 337 9.97 -25.45 -13.59
N LEU A 338 8.78 -24.99 -13.13
CA LEU A 338 8.03 -25.64 -12.05
C LEU A 338 7.06 -26.70 -12.58
N ASP A 339 7.03 -27.83 -11.89
CA ASP A 339 5.96 -28.81 -12.02
C ASP A 339 4.89 -28.53 -10.95
N TYR A 340 3.82 -27.92 -11.36
CA TYR A 340 2.71 -27.56 -10.47
C TYR A 340 1.86 -28.73 -9.95
N SER A 341 2.14 -29.95 -10.38
CA SER A 341 1.55 -31.15 -9.78
C SER A 341 2.24 -31.54 -8.48
N THR A 342 3.39 -30.92 -8.16
CA THR A 342 4.14 -31.13 -6.92
C THR A 342 3.91 -30.01 -5.92
N ARG A 343 3.91 -30.35 -4.64
CA ARG A 343 3.76 -29.36 -3.54
C ARG A 343 5.05 -28.67 -3.19
N VAL A 344 6.18 -29.37 -3.36
CA VAL A 344 7.50 -28.94 -2.93
C VAL A 344 8.51 -29.33 -3.98
N VAL A 345 9.37 -28.39 -4.34
CA VAL A 345 10.55 -28.63 -5.17
C VAL A 345 11.83 -28.52 -4.33
N PRO A 346 12.96 -29.11 -4.77
CA PRO A 346 14.25 -28.88 -4.13
C PRO A 346 14.57 -27.37 -4.01
N GLU A 347 15.27 -26.99 -2.95
CA GLU A 347 15.61 -25.58 -2.67
C GLU A 347 16.25 -24.88 -3.87
N ALA A 348 17.17 -25.53 -4.58
CA ALA A 348 17.80 -24.97 -5.76
C ALA A 348 16.82 -24.64 -6.91
N GLN A 349 15.69 -25.35 -7.01
CA GLN A 349 14.61 -25.03 -7.95
C GLN A 349 13.67 -23.96 -7.39
N ARG A 350 13.37 -24.01 -6.07
CA ARG A 350 12.56 -23.03 -5.39
C ARG A 350 13.15 -21.62 -5.49
N LEU A 351 14.47 -21.49 -5.35
CA LEU A 351 15.20 -20.24 -5.50
C LEU A 351 15.21 -19.67 -6.93
N LEU A 352 14.80 -20.45 -7.94
CA LEU A 352 14.58 -19.95 -9.29
C LEU A 352 13.18 -19.33 -9.48
N GLY A 353 12.28 -19.48 -8.52
CA GLY A 353 10.93 -18.92 -8.57
C GLY A 353 10.95 -17.40 -8.71
N LEU A 354 10.06 -16.86 -9.53
CA LEU A 354 9.68 -15.47 -9.56
C LEU A 354 8.34 -15.33 -8.82
N GLY A 355 8.31 -14.59 -7.76
CA GLY A 355 7.09 -14.35 -6.97
C GLY A 355 6.79 -12.86 -6.83
N ASP A 356 5.50 -12.50 -6.81
CA ASP A 356 4.99 -11.15 -6.69
C ASP A 356 5.65 -10.16 -7.68
N PRO A 357 5.34 -10.25 -8.99
CA PRO A 357 5.97 -9.41 -10.03
C PRO A 357 5.44 -7.98 -9.94
N ARG A 358 6.35 -6.98 -9.84
CA ARG A 358 5.97 -5.58 -9.58
C ARG A 358 6.47 -4.57 -10.59
N GLY A 359 7.49 -4.90 -11.36
CA GLY A 359 8.06 -4.01 -12.37
C GLY A 359 8.34 -4.74 -13.66
N VAL A 360 8.12 -4.06 -14.79
CA VAL A 360 8.42 -4.58 -16.12
C VAL A 360 8.99 -3.47 -17.00
N ALA A 361 10.08 -3.79 -17.72
CA ALA A 361 10.65 -2.92 -18.76
C ALA A 361 10.95 -3.75 -20.00
N VAL A 362 10.86 -3.15 -21.18
CA VAL A 362 11.02 -3.82 -22.47
C VAL A 362 12.26 -3.25 -23.17
N SER A 363 13.12 -4.13 -23.71
CA SER A 363 14.30 -3.76 -24.49
C SER A 363 13.95 -2.89 -25.70
N ALA A 364 14.89 -2.06 -26.14
CA ALA A 364 14.67 -1.13 -27.26
C ALA A 364 14.31 -1.81 -28.59
N ASP A 365 14.73 -3.04 -28.78
CA ASP A 365 14.37 -3.88 -29.94
C ASP A 365 13.00 -4.58 -29.80
N GLY A 366 12.38 -4.51 -28.60
CA GLY A 366 11.08 -5.10 -28.31
C GLY A 366 11.07 -6.62 -28.15
N THR A 367 12.23 -7.26 -28.02
CA THR A 367 12.34 -8.74 -27.98
C THR A 367 12.43 -9.32 -26.57
N THR A 368 12.84 -8.53 -25.59
CA THR A 368 13.06 -8.97 -24.20
C THR A 368 12.26 -8.12 -23.22
N ALA A 369 11.57 -8.76 -22.27
CA ALA A 369 11.02 -8.12 -21.09
C ALA A 369 11.88 -8.45 -19.87
N TYR A 370 12.23 -7.45 -19.07
CA TYR A 370 12.88 -7.60 -17.78
C TYR A 370 11.84 -7.40 -16.69
N ILE A 371 11.70 -8.37 -15.79
CA ILE A 371 10.60 -8.42 -14.81
C ILE A 371 11.17 -8.60 -13.42
N THR A 372 10.79 -7.72 -12.48
CA THR A 372 11.19 -7.80 -11.07
C THR A 372 10.22 -8.66 -10.27
N GLY A 373 10.73 -9.52 -9.39
CA GLY A 373 9.96 -10.29 -8.42
C GLY A 373 10.15 -9.74 -6.99
N MET A 374 9.21 -8.94 -6.50
CA MET A 374 9.28 -8.34 -5.16
C MET A 374 9.39 -9.41 -4.08
N GLY A 375 8.56 -10.46 -4.19
CA GLY A 375 8.54 -11.56 -3.23
C GLY A 375 9.73 -12.52 -3.34
N SER A 376 10.47 -12.51 -4.45
CA SER A 376 11.59 -13.44 -4.69
C SER A 376 12.97 -12.76 -4.75
N SER A 377 13.01 -11.42 -4.62
CA SER A 377 14.26 -10.62 -4.63
C SER A 377 15.16 -10.91 -5.83
N ASN A 378 14.54 -11.01 -7.01
CA ASN A 378 15.23 -11.32 -8.26
C ASN A 378 14.65 -10.54 -9.46
N VAL A 379 15.34 -10.60 -10.57
CA VAL A 379 14.91 -10.13 -11.90
C VAL A 379 15.04 -11.28 -12.88
N VAL A 380 14.09 -11.42 -13.78
CA VAL A 380 14.16 -12.36 -14.89
C VAL A 380 14.10 -11.64 -16.23
N ALA A 381 14.84 -12.13 -17.21
CA ALA A 381 14.70 -11.76 -18.62
C ALA A 381 13.83 -12.80 -19.33
N VAL A 382 12.84 -12.35 -20.09
CA VAL A 382 11.88 -13.20 -20.82
C VAL A 382 11.85 -12.77 -22.27
N SER A 383 12.02 -13.75 -23.18
CA SER A 383 11.84 -13.55 -24.60
C SER A 383 10.36 -13.29 -24.92
N LEU A 384 10.06 -12.15 -25.50
CA LEU A 384 8.70 -11.80 -25.97
C LEU A 384 8.32 -12.48 -27.30
N VAL A 385 9.24 -13.27 -27.88
CA VAL A 385 9.00 -14.06 -29.09
C VAL A 385 8.29 -15.38 -28.77
N ASP A 386 8.64 -16.00 -27.65
CA ASP A 386 8.15 -17.35 -27.29
C ASP A 386 7.81 -17.53 -25.80
N GLY A 387 7.90 -16.47 -24.99
CA GLY A 387 7.61 -16.50 -23.54
C GLY A 387 8.65 -17.21 -22.69
N SER A 388 9.80 -17.61 -23.25
CA SER A 388 10.82 -18.34 -22.50
C SER A 388 11.68 -17.43 -21.62
N ARG A 389 12.03 -17.90 -20.40
CA ARG A 389 13.02 -17.22 -19.54
C ARG A 389 14.42 -17.45 -20.10
N THR A 390 15.17 -16.38 -20.33
CA THR A 390 16.53 -16.40 -20.88
C THR A 390 17.62 -16.20 -19.84
N ALA A 391 17.35 -15.39 -18.80
CA ALA A 391 18.28 -15.12 -17.72
C ALA A 391 17.56 -14.84 -16.40
N MET A 392 18.29 -14.90 -15.27
CA MET A 392 17.84 -14.51 -13.95
C MET A 392 19.02 -13.92 -13.16
N GLY A 393 18.78 -12.80 -12.48
CA GLY A 393 19.72 -12.14 -11.56
C GLY A 393 19.10 -11.92 -10.19
N THR A 394 19.93 -11.91 -9.15
CA THR A 394 19.53 -11.54 -7.79
C THR A 394 19.72 -10.04 -7.56
N THR A 395 18.90 -9.45 -6.71
CA THR A 395 18.92 -8.01 -6.41
C THR A 395 18.99 -7.77 -4.89
N GLY A 396 18.73 -6.56 -4.45
CA GLY A 396 18.36 -6.28 -3.06
C GLY A 396 16.96 -6.79 -2.75
N GLU A 397 16.56 -6.74 -1.48
CA GLU A 397 15.22 -7.20 -1.04
C GLU A 397 14.10 -6.33 -1.64
N GLY A 398 13.08 -6.98 -2.18
CA GLY A 398 11.86 -6.35 -2.67
C GLY A 398 12.04 -5.45 -3.90
N PRO A 399 12.56 -5.95 -5.05
CA PRO A 399 12.64 -5.18 -6.28
C PRO A 399 11.24 -4.89 -6.84
N THR A 400 10.93 -3.60 -7.08
CA THR A 400 9.60 -3.16 -7.52
C THR A 400 9.62 -2.31 -8.78
N GLY A 401 10.76 -1.72 -9.14
CA GLY A 401 10.88 -0.89 -10.33
C GLY A 401 12.13 -1.21 -11.12
N ILE A 402 12.07 -0.98 -12.43
CA ILE A 402 13.18 -1.28 -13.34
C ILE A 402 13.24 -0.22 -14.45
N ALA A 403 14.43 0.31 -14.71
CA ALA A 403 14.73 1.19 -15.82
C ALA A 403 15.91 0.64 -16.63
N ILE A 404 15.90 0.84 -17.94
CA ILE A 404 16.93 0.36 -18.86
C ILE A 404 17.85 1.51 -19.26
N ASP A 405 19.16 1.30 -19.14
CA ASP A 405 20.21 2.16 -19.65
C ASP A 405 20.83 1.49 -20.89
N ASP A 406 20.12 1.57 -22.01
CA ASP A 406 20.56 1.01 -23.30
C ASP A 406 21.94 1.55 -23.73
N ALA A 407 22.29 2.79 -23.32
CA ALA A 407 23.56 3.39 -23.71
C ALA A 407 24.78 2.66 -23.12
N HIS A 408 24.60 1.98 -22.00
CA HIS A 408 25.66 1.28 -21.29
C HIS A 408 25.38 -0.23 -21.09
N GLY A 409 24.28 -0.79 -21.63
CA GLY A 409 23.92 -2.19 -21.47
C GLY A 409 23.62 -2.57 -20.02
N ARG A 410 22.78 -1.79 -19.33
CA ARG A 410 22.51 -1.94 -17.89
C ARG A 410 21.04 -1.82 -17.54
N LEU A 411 20.68 -2.47 -16.45
CA LEU A 411 19.38 -2.31 -15.78
C LEU A 411 19.59 -1.65 -14.43
N MET A 412 18.73 -0.70 -14.11
CA MET A 412 18.64 -0.04 -12.80
C MET A 412 17.40 -0.57 -12.09
N VAL A 413 17.56 -1.27 -10.97
CA VAL A 413 16.47 -1.94 -10.25
C VAL A 413 16.31 -1.32 -8.87
N LEU A 414 15.13 -0.73 -8.61
CA LEU A 414 14.79 -0.21 -7.28
C LEU A 414 14.34 -1.34 -6.37
N ASN A 415 15.06 -1.52 -5.27
CA ASN A 415 14.78 -2.50 -4.22
C ASN A 415 14.07 -1.79 -3.07
N ARG A 416 12.75 -1.84 -3.03
CA ARG A 416 11.90 -1.17 -2.04
C ARG A 416 12.31 -1.49 -0.61
N PHE A 417 12.48 -2.78 -0.32
CA PHE A 417 12.72 -3.27 1.03
C PHE A 417 14.16 -3.10 1.48
N ALA A 418 15.10 -3.10 0.56
CA ALA A 418 16.51 -2.83 0.85
C ALA A 418 16.85 -1.32 0.85
N GLY A 419 15.94 -0.44 0.42
CA GLY A 419 16.19 0.99 0.27
C GLY A 419 17.41 1.26 -0.63
N SER A 420 17.42 0.69 -1.85
CA SER A 420 18.59 0.76 -2.73
C SER A 420 18.24 0.62 -4.20
N VAL A 421 19.16 1.03 -5.07
CA VAL A 421 19.14 0.68 -6.50
C VAL A 421 20.30 -0.24 -6.83
N SER A 422 20.00 -1.44 -7.35
CA SER A 422 20.96 -2.35 -7.95
C SER A 422 21.21 -1.98 -9.41
N VAL A 423 22.46 -2.04 -9.86
CA VAL A 423 22.87 -1.93 -11.27
C VAL A 423 23.23 -3.32 -11.76
N LEU A 424 22.54 -3.82 -12.77
CA LEU A 424 22.76 -5.14 -13.36
C LEU A 424 23.26 -4.98 -14.80
N ASP A 425 24.04 -5.92 -15.25
CA ASP A 425 24.35 -6.13 -16.67
C ASP A 425 23.10 -6.67 -17.38
N ASP A 426 22.67 -6.10 -18.50
CA ASP A 426 21.39 -6.42 -19.13
C ASP A 426 21.36 -7.77 -19.86
N ASP A 427 22.53 -8.31 -20.24
CA ASP A 427 22.64 -9.64 -20.87
C ASP A 427 22.66 -10.78 -19.83
N SER A 428 23.55 -10.66 -18.83
CA SER A 428 23.79 -11.72 -17.83
C SER A 428 22.93 -11.60 -16.58
N LEU A 429 22.34 -10.44 -16.32
CA LEU A 429 21.67 -10.02 -15.09
C LEU A 429 22.58 -10.11 -13.85
N ALA A 430 23.89 -10.13 -14.02
CA ALA A 430 24.84 -10.07 -12.92
C ALA A 430 24.86 -8.68 -12.28
N GLU A 431 24.83 -8.60 -10.95
CA GLU A 431 24.91 -7.32 -10.25
C GLU A 431 26.32 -6.72 -10.36
N LEU A 432 26.40 -5.52 -10.94
CA LEU A 432 27.63 -4.75 -11.14
C LEU A 432 27.94 -3.82 -9.98
N GLY A 433 26.89 -3.32 -9.32
CA GLY A 433 26.98 -2.40 -8.19
C GLY A 433 25.64 -2.09 -7.57
N ARG A 434 25.66 -1.40 -6.41
CA ARG A 434 24.46 -0.99 -5.67
C ARG A 434 24.68 0.32 -4.96
N VAL A 435 23.67 1.21 -4.98
CA VAL A 435 23.61 2.43 -4.18
C VAL A 435 22.45 2.33 -3.20
N SER A 436 22.74 2.52 -1.91
CA SER A 436 21.72 2.50 -0.85
C SER A 436 21.28 3.93 -0.50
N PHE A 437 20.01 4.07 -0.15
CA PHE A 437 19.41 5.29 0.39
C PHE A 437 19.28 5.18 1.91
N PHE A 438 18.98 6.29 2.52
CA PHE A 438 18.52 6.29 3.89
C PHE A 438 17.17 5.56 4.00
N ASP A 439 17.06 4.62 4.95
CA ASP A 439 15.84 3.88 5.25
C ASP A 439 15.56 3.93 6.76
N PRO A 440 14.58 4.76 7.19
CA PRO A 440 14.24 4.95 8.60
C PRO A 440 13.52 3.75 9.23
N THR A 441 13.24 2.68 8.46
CA THR A 441 12.51 1.52 8.97
C THR A 441 13.24 0.86 10.14
N PRO A 442 12.60 0.70 11.31
CA PRO A 442 13.22 0.02 12.46
C PRO A 442 13.67 -1.40 12.12
N ALA A 443 14.83 -1.80 12.65
CA ALA A 443 15.41 -3.12 12.38
C ALA A 443 14.47 -4.29 12.74
N ALA A 444 13.63 -4.14 13.77
CA ALA A 444 12.63 -5.15 14.12
C ALA A 444 11.58 -5.37 13.03
N LEU A 445 11.17 -4.29 12.34
CA LEU A 445 10.19 -4.35 11.25
C LEU A 445 10.83 -4.92 9.98
N LYS A 446 12.08 -4.51 9.67
CA LYS A 446 12.86 -5.14 8.57
C LYS A 446 12.99 -6.65 8.77
N ALA A 447 13.18 -7.11 10.01
CA ALA A 447 13.28 -8.54 10.32
C ALA A 447 11.94 -9.31 10.21
N GLY A 448 10.80 -8.64 10.36
CA GLY A 448 9.47 -9.28 10.30
C GLY A 448 8.88 -9.33 8.88
N ARG A 449 9.18 -8.33 8.06
CA ARG A 449 8.64 -8.16 6.71
C ARG A 449 8.83 -9.38 5.78
N PRO A 450 9.98 -10.09 5.75
CA PRO A 450 10.17 -11.25 4.90
C PRO A 450 9.16 -12.38 5.13
N PHE A 451 8.61 -12.50 6.35
CA PHE A 451 7.61 -13.55 6.65
C PHE A 451 6.23 -13.25 6.04
N LEU A 452 5.99 -12.01 5.63
CA LEU A 452 4.79 -11.65 4.87
C LEU A 452 5.02 -11.82 3.35
N TYR A 453 6.19 -11.39 2.83
CA TYR A 453 6.40 -11.20 1.39
C TYR A 453 7.36 -12.20 0.73
N ASP A 454 8.35 -12.75 1.44
CA ASP A 454 9.36 -13.61 0.81
C ASP A 454 8.77 -14.97 0.41
N THR A 455 8.60 -15.16 -0.90
CA THR A 455 8.01 -16.36 -1.49
C THR A 455 8.92 -17.59 -1.39
N HIS A 456 10.24 -17.40 -1.41
CA HIS A 456 11.20 -18.48 -1.26
C HIS A 456 11.22 -19.03 0.16
N ARG A 457 10.93 -18.18 1.14
CA ARG A 457 10.84 -18.53 2.57
C ARG A 457 9.47 -19.09 2.97
N SER A 458 8.44 -18.77 2.22
CA SER A 458 7.05 -19.04 2.61
C SER A 458 6.48 -20.27 1.94
N SER A 459 6.85 -20.59 0.69
CA SER A 459 6.17 -21.66 -0.06
C SER A 459 7.09 -22.75 -0.60
N GLY A 460 6.49 -23.92 -0.84
CA GLY A 460 7.18 -25.10 -1.35
C GLY A 460 7.67 -24.95 -2.79
N LEU A 461 7.03 -24.12 -3.59
CA LEU A 461 7.41 -23.79 -4.97
C LEU A 461 8.20 -22.49 -5.11
N GLY A 462 8.23 -21.64 -4.09
CA GLY A 462 8.95 -20.36 -4.11
C GLY A 462 8.26 -19.23 -4.85
N ILE A 463 6.95 -19.29 -5.07
CA ILE A 463 6.21 -18.32 -5.88
C ILE A 463 5.05 -17.64 -5.14
N VAL A 464 4.71 -18.09 -3.93
CA VAL A 464 3.59 -17.60 -3.13
C VAL A 464 4.05 -17.25 -1.72
N SER A 465 3.47 -16.22 -1.13
CA SER A 465 3.63 -15.84 0.28
C SER A 465 2.27 -15.42 0.86
N CYS A 466 2.20 -15.05 2.13
CA CYS A 466 0.99 -14.46 2.70
C CYS A 466 0.60 -13.18 1.94
N GLY A 467 1.59 -12.37 1.52
CA GLY A 467 1.40 -11.17 0.71
C GLY A 467 0.84 -11.40 -0.69
N SER A 468 0.76 -12.65 -1.16
CA SER A 468 0.18 -12.96 -2.47
C SER A 468 -1.35 -12.89 -2.52
N CYS A 469 -2.03 -13.12 -1.37
CA CYS A 469 -3.47 -12.87 -1.20
C CYS A 469 -3.70 -11.56 -0.43
N HIS A 470 -2.86 -11.28 0.57
CA HIS A 470 -2.86 -10.02 1.32
C HIS A 470 -1.97 -8.96 0.64
N ILE A 471 -2.30 -8.65 -0.63
CA ILE A 471 -1.49 -7.80 -1.50
C ILE A 471 -1.35 -6.41 -0.88
N ASP A 472 -0.12 -5.92 -0.72
CA ASP A 472 0.21 -4.65 -0.05
C ASP A 472 -0.39 -4.53 1.37
N GLY A 473 -0.45 -5.66 2.10
CA GLY A 473 -1.09 -5.74 3.42
C GLY A 473 -2.60 -5.61 3.40
N ARG A 474 -3.23 -5.51 2.23
CA ARG A 474 -4.68 -5.35 2.02
C ARG A 474 -5.35 -6.71 1.71
N MET A 475 -6.14 -6.79 0.68
CA MET A 475 -6.89 -7.98 0.26
C MET A 475 -6.92 -8.08 -1.26
N ASP A 476 -7.08 -9.31 -1.78
CA ASP A 476 -7.25 -9.59 -3.21
C ASP A 476 -8.71 -9.47 -3.68
N GLN A 477 -9.64 -9.09 -2.78
CA GLN A 477 -11.08 -8.96 -3.02
C GLN A 477 -11.76 -10.26 -3.51
N LEU A 478 -11.11 -11.42 -3.35
CA LEU A 478 -11.64 -12.73 -3.70
C LEU A 478 -12.11 -13.49 -2.46
N ALA A 479 -13.03 -14.45 -2.65
CA ALA A 479 -13.32 -15.48 -1.68
C ALA A 479 -12.60 -16.78 -2.04
N TRP A 480 -12.19 -17.52 -1.01
CA TRP A 480 -11.46 -18.80 -1.10
C TRP A 480 -12.14 -19.88 -0.25
N ASP A 481 -12.44 -21.04 -0.82
CA ASP A 481 -12.89 -22.21 -0.04
C ASP A 481 -11.68 -23.06 0.38
N LEU A 482 -10.99 -22.63 1.42
CA LEU A 482 -9.83 -23.29 2.01
C LEU A 482 -10.22 -24.27 3.13
N GLY A 483 -11.36 -24.97 3.00
CA GLY A 483 -11.74 -26.07 3.86
C GLY A 483 -10.89 -27.32 3.61
N ASP A 484 -11.02 -28.31 4.51
CA ASP A 484 -10.39 -29.63 4.34
C ASP A 484 -11.38 -30.74 4.75
N PRO A 485 -11.99 -31.43 3.80
CA PRO A 485 -12.88 -32.56 4.12
C PRO A 485 -12.21 -33.68 4.93
N SER A 486 -10.90 -33.87 4.81
CA SER A 486 -10.13 -34.88 5.54
C SER A 486 -9.64 -34.41 6.91
N GLY A 487 -9.85 -33.14 7.25
CA GLY A 487 -9.42 -32.52 8.50
C GLY A 487 -10.18 -32.96 9.72
N ALA A 488 -9.82 -32.45 10.89
CA ALA A 488 -10.44 -32.73 12.16
C ALA A 488 -11.25 -31.53 12.68
N LEU A 489 -12.27 -31.80 13.54
CA LEU A 489 -12.91 -30.75 14.33
C LEU A 489 -11.87 -30.04 15.22
N ARG A 490 -12.03 -28.76 15.40
CA ARG A 490 -11.33 -27.99 16.42
C ARG A 490 -12.33 -27.54 17.48
N GLU A 491 -12.05 -27.87 18.73
CA GLU A 491 -12.86 -27.43 19.87
C GLU A 491 -12.81 -25.90 20.04
N ILE A 492 -13.91 -25.35 20.58
CA ILE A 492 -13.98 -23.91 20.89
C ILE A 492 -13.04 -23.62 22.06
N ASP A 493 -12.07 -22.77 21.81
CA ASP A 493 -11.09 -22.24 22.76
C ASP A 493 -11.18 -20.70 22.92
N GLN A 494 -12.19 -20.10 22.31
CA GLN A 494 -12.46 -18.66 22.34
C GLN A 494 -13.70 -18.32 23.18
N ASP A 495 -13.81 -17.07 23.60
CA ASP A 495 -15.01 -16.60 24.30
C ASP A 495 -16.22 -16.63 23.37
N CYS A 496 -17.26 -17.37 23.79
CA CYS A 496 -18.53 -17.52 23.07
C CYS A 496 -19.72 -17.13 23.96
N ASN A 497 -19.56 -16.19 24.86
CA ASN A 497 -20.59 -15.85 25.86
C ASN A 497 -21.57 -14.78 25.37
N LEU A 498 -21.20 -13.96 24.40
CA LEU A 498 -22.10 -12.98 23.82
C LEU A 498 -23.23 -13.71 23.06
N GLY A 499 -24.48 -13.36 23.37
CA GLY A 499 -25.66 -14.04 22.80
C GLY A 499 -26.10 -15.29 23.56
N GLY A 500 -25.50 -15.62 24.72
CA GLY A 500 -25.92 -16.75 25.60
C GLY A 500 -25.16 -18.04 25.36
N GLY A 501 -24.07 -18.03 24.62
CA GLY A 501 -23.26 -19.21 24.31
C GLY A 501 -23.83 -20.08 23.18
N GLY A 502 -23.43 -21.36 23.13
CA GLY A 502 -23.93 -22.32 22.14
C GLY A 502 -23.16 -22.36 20.84
N CYS A 503 -21.88 -22.00 20.86
CA CYS A 503 -20.98 -22.18 19.72
C CYS A 503 -20.68 -23.67 19.53
N ASP A 504 -20.63 -24.08 18.29
CA ASP A 504 -20.22 -25.43 17.89
C ASP A 504 -18.70 -25.52 17.73
N ALA A 505 -18.12 -26.73 17.78
CA ALA A 505 -16.76 -26.95 17.38
C ALA A 505 -16.54 -26.49 15.92
N TRP A 506 -15.37 -25.91 15.60
CA TRP A 506 -15.08 -25.46 14.24
C TRP A 506 -14.93 -26.66 13.28
N HIS A 507 -15.82 -26.72 12.30
CA HIS A 507 -15.77 -27.73 11.26
C HIS A 507 -14.64 -27.45 10.26
N PRO A 508 -13.89 -28.48 9.79
CA PRO A 508 -12.81 -28.28 8.84
C PRO A 508 -13.28 -27.85 7.44
N MET A 509 -14.50 -28.22 7.03
CA MET A 509 -15.16 -27.73 5.81
C MET A 509 -15.85 -26.40 6.11
N LYS A 510 -15.16 -25.30 5.94
CA LYS A 510 -15.59 -23.96 6.36
C LYS A 510 -16.28 -23.13 5.26
N GLY A 511 -16.27 -23.62 4.01
CA GLY A 511 -16.77 -22.89 2.87
C GLY A 511 -15.94 -21.66 2.46
N PRO A 512 -16.41 -20.90 1.45
CA PRO A 512 -15.76 -19.69 0.97
C PRO A 512 -15.65 -18.62 2.05
N LEU A 513 -14.48 -17.99 2.15
CA LEU A 513 -14.23 -16.84 3.01
C LEU A 513 -13.44 -15.79 2.21
N VAL A 514 -13.85 -14.52 2.25
CA VAL A 514 -13.12 -13.42 1.60
C VAL A 514 -11.82 -13.13 2.33
N THR A 515 -10.78 -12.79 1.58
CA THR A 515 -9.50 -12.33 2.15
C THR A 515 -9.74 -11.09 3.01
N GLN A 516 -9.16 -11.06 4.22
CA GLN A 516 -9.26 -9.93 5.13
C GLN A 516 -8.04 -9.02 5.01
N THR A 517 -8.21 -7.72 5.24
CA THR A 517 -7.09 -6.77 5.34
C THR A 517 -6.19 -7.08 6.52
N LEU A 518 -4.88 -6.82 6.36
CA LEU A 518 -3.89 -6.86 7.44
C LEU A 518 -3.58 -5.46 8.01
N LEU A 519 -4.16 -4.41 7.44
CA LEU A 519 -3.95 -3.05 7.92
C LEU A 519 -4.52 -2.88 9.33
N GLY A 520 -3.72 -2.34 10.23
CA GLY A 520 -4.11 -1.99 11.58
C GLY A 520 -4.60 -3.15 12.45
N LEU A 521 -4.03 -4.35 12.31
CA LEU A 521 -4.44 -5.56 13.03
C LEU A 521 -4.25 -5.53 14.56
N ALA A 522 -3.36 -4.66 15.08
CA ALA A 522 -3.06 -4.63 16.52
C ALA A 522 -4.35 -4.51 17.35
N GLY A 523 -4.61 -5.47 18.24
CA GLY A 523 -5.80 -5.49 19.10
C GLY A 523 -7.08 -6.05 18.47
N ASP A 524 -7.00 -6.75 17.33
CA ASP A 524 -8.16 -7.36 16.65
C ASP A 524 -8.37 -8.86 16.95
N ALA A 525 -7.61 -9.42 17.88
CA ALA A 525 -7.80 -10.83 18.27
C ALA A 525 -9.24 -11.10 18.79
N PRO A 526 -9.78 -12.33 18.61
CA PRO A 526 -9.23 -13.43 17.83
C PRO A 526 -9.26 -13.15 16.32
N PHE A 527 -8.39 -13.84 15.56
CA PHE A 527 -8.22 -13.62 14.13
C PHE A 527 -9.05 -14.61 13.29
N HIS A 528 -9.10 -14.40 11.98
CA HIS A 528 -10.02 -15.00 11.00
C HIS A 528 -11.49 -14.57 11.16
N TRP A 529 -12.29 -14.78 10.10
CA TRP A 529 -13.73 -14.55 10.14
C TRP A 529 -14.45 -15.38 11.21
N ARG A 530 -13.94 -16.58 11.50
CA ARG A 530 -14.51 -17.49 12.50
C ARG A 530 -13.97 -17.22 13.92
N GLY A 531 -12.93 -16.41 14.07
CA GLY A 531 -12.27 -16.19 15.35
C GLY A 531 -11.50 -17.41 15.85
N ASP A 532 -11.12 -18.32 14.97
CA ASP A 532 -10.51 -19.62 15.32
C ASP A 532 -8.99 -19.57 15.52
N ARG A 533 -8.42 -18.38 15.65
CA ARG A 533 -7.01 -18.13 15.99
C ARG A 533 -6.90 -17.06 17.07
N ALA A 534 -6.41 -17.40 18.25
CA ALA A 534 -6.28 -16.47 19.38
C ALA A 534 -5.14 -15.47 19.16
N THR A 535 -4.06 -15.88 18.48
CA THR A 535 -2.83 -15.09 18.29
C THR A 535 -2.26 -15.27 16.89
N ILE A 536 -1.40 -14.35 16.47
CA ILE A 536 -0.64 -14.48 15.21
C ILE A 536 0.31 -15.68 15.25
N ALA A 537 0.81 -16.06 16.42
CA ALA A 537 1.67 -17.23 16.57
C ALA A 537 1.04 -18.54 16.07
N GLU A 538 -0.29 -18.66 16.12
CA GLU A 538 -1.01 -19.83 15.63
C GLU A 538 -1.02 -19.98 14.10
N PHE A 539 -0.52 -19.00 13.36
CA PHE A 539 -0.34 -19.09 11.90
C PHE A 539 1.01 -19.68 11.49
N GLY A 540 1.91 -20.02 12.45
CA GLY A 540 3.24 -20.56 12.11
C GLY A 540 3.22 -21.81 11.25
N HIS A 541 2.20 -22.67 11.42
CA HIS A 541 2.03 -23.86 10.61
C HIS A 541 1.49 -23.58 9.18
N ALA A 542 0.98 -22.37 8.91
CA ALA A 542 0.43 -22.05 7.59
C ALA A 542 1.48 -22.12 6.47
N ALA A 543 2.74 -21.83 6.77
CA ALA A 543 3.83 -22.00 5.81
C ALA A 543 3.91 -23.45 5.31
N SER A 544 3.83 -24.45 6.22
CA SER A 544 3.96 -25.87 5.86
C SER A 544 2.64 -26.49 5.40
N SER A 545 1.51 -26.17 6.05
CA SER A 545 0.21 -26.76 5.69
C SER A 545 -0.37 -26.10 4.44
N LEU A 546 -0.55 -24.77 4.46
CA LEU A 546 -1.22 -24.02 3.43
C LEU A 546 -0.29 -23.78 2.21
N LEU A 547 0.89 -23.23 2.44
CA LEU A 547 1.83 -22.84 1.39
C LEU A 547 2.84 -23.95 1.02
N SER A 548 2.76 -25.08 1.72
CA SER A 548 3.58 -26.29 1.42
C SER A 548 5.11 -26.10 1.57
N HIS A 549 5.55 -25.11 2.37
CA HIS A 549 6.98 -24.98 2.67
C HIS A 549 7.44 -26.22 3.50
N PRO A 550 8.67 -26.70 3.32
CA PRO A 550 9.17 -27.87 4.07
C PRO A 550 9.18 -27.70 5.59
N GLU A 551 9.25 -26.46 6.07
CA GLU A 551 9.36 -26.12 7.49
C GLU A 551 8.28 -25.12 7.90
N GLU A 552 7.87 -25.17 9.18
CA GLU A 552 6.99 -24.17 9.81
C GLU A 552 7.82 -22.96 10.25
N PHE A 553 7.16 -21.82 10.38
CA PHE A 553 7.80 -20.67 11.02
C PHE A 553 7.98 -20.92 12.51
N THR A 554 9.18 -20.62 12.99
CA THR A 554 9.52 -20.75 14.42
C THR A 554 8.77 -19.69 15.25
N PRO A 555 8.60 -19.89 16.58
CA PRO A 555 7.99 -18.88 17.46
C PRO A 555 8.68 -17.51 17.42
N LYS A 556 9.99 -17.46 17.18
CA LYS A 556 10.74 -16.20 17.02
C LYS A 556 10.36 -15.50 15.72
N GLU A 557 10.27 -16.22 14.62
CA GLU A 557 9.88 -15.69 13.31
C GLU A 557 8.44 -15.20 13.34
N MET A 558 7.54 -15.93 14.01
CA MET A 558 6.15 -15.48 14.19
C MET A 558 6.05 -14.21 15.04
N ALA A 559 6.87 -14.05 16.08
CA ALA A 559 6.93 -12.81 16.84
C ALA A 559 7.47 -11.62 16.01
N GLN A 560 8.39 -11.87 15.07
CA GLN A 560 8.87 -10.86 14.13
C GLN A 560 7.78 -10.48 13.12
N LEU A 561 7.07 -11.45 12.56
CA LEU A 561 5.91 -11.21 11.69
C LEU A 561 4.83 -10.40 12.42
N GLU A 562 4.47 -10.79 13.64
CA GLU A 562 3.48 -10.08 14.45
C GLU A 562 3.87 -8.61 14.66
N ALA A 563 5.14 -8.35 15.02
CA ALA A 563 5.63 -6.98 15.20
C ALA A 563 5.50 -6.15 13.93
N TYR A 564 5.75 -6.76 12.77
CA TYR A 564 5.58 -6.11 11.47
C TYR A 564 4.10 -5.83 11.17
N LEU A 565 3.24 -6.84 11.23
CA LEU A 565 1.80 -6.71 10.95
C LEU A 565 1.12 -5.66 11.84
N PHE A 566 1.51 -5.62 13.13
CA PHE A 566 0.92 -4.68 14.10
C PHE A 566 1.43 -3.23 13.93
N SER A 567 2.44 -3.02 13.10
CA SER A 567 2.96 -1.68 12.80
C SER A 567 2.33 -1.04 11.55
N ILE A 568 1.57 -1.77 10.75
CA ILE A 568 0.96 -1.25 9.52
C ILE A 568 -0.24 -0.36 9.87
N TRP A 569 -0.23 0.87 9.34
CA TRP A 569 -1.30 1.84 9.54
C TRP A 569 -2.40 1.68 8.50
N ARG A 570 -3.63 2.08 8.86
CA ARG A 570 -4.71 2.26 7.89
C ARG A 570 -4.61 3.63 7.24
N MET A 571 -5.09 3.73 5.99
CA MET A 571 -5.18 5.01 5.28
C MET A 571 -6.14 5.96 5.99
N PRO A 572 -5.95 7.29 5.85
CA PRO A 572 -6.93 8.26 6.28
C PRO A 572 -8.26 8.06 5.54
N ASN A 573 -9.40 8.13 6.24
CA ASN A 573 -10.70 7.92 5.59
C ASN A 573 -11.13 9.13 4.75
N PRO A 574 -11.23 9.02 3.41
CA PRO A 574 -11.58 10.12 2.51
C PRO A 574 -13.04 10.55 2.63
N ASN A 575 -13.90 9.75 3.26
CA ASN A 575 -15.30 10.07 3.49
C ASN A 575 -15.54 10.96 4.73
N ARG A 576 -14.46 11.38 5.40
CA ARG A 576 -14.48 12.37 6.48
C ARG A 576 -14.04 13.74 5.99
N ASN A 577 -14.40 14.78 6.72
CA ASN A 577 -13.84 16.11 6.53
C ASN A 577 -12.38 16.13 7.04
N LEU A 578 -11.62 17.12 6.60
CA LEU A 578 -10.22 17.29 7.01
C LEU A 578 -10.04 17.41 8.55
N ASP A 579 -11.05 17.87 9.25
CA ASP A 579 -11.08 17.98 10.72
C ASP A 579 -11.55 16.70 11.43
N GLY A 580 -11.69 15.59 10.71
CA GLY A 580 -12.17 14.32 11.23
C GLY A 580 -13.68 14.22 11.42
N SER A 581 -14.43 15.30 11.21
CA SER A 581 -15.89 15.27 11.34
C SER A 581 -16.55 14.49 10.19
N LEU A 582 -17.72 13.90 10.48
CA LEU A 582 -18.50 13.16 9.50
C LEU A 582 -19.15 14.10 8.48
N ARG A 583 -19.20 13.67 7.22
CA ARG A 583 -19.91 14.35 6.15
C ARG A 583 -21.41 14.07 6.22
N THR A 584 -22.22 15.04 5.82
CA THR A 584 -23.69 14.89 5.73
C THR A 584 -24.16 14.25 4.42
N ALA A 585 -23.23 13.94 3.50
CA ALA A 585 -23.53 13.28 2.24
C ALA A 585 -22.37 12.33 1.88
N VAL A 586 -22.58 11.02 2.00
CA VAL A 586 -21.67 9.95 1.61
C VAL A 586 -22.51 8.85 0.95
N MET A 587 -22.19 8.48 -0.29
CA MET A 587 -22.86 7.40 -1.05
C MET A 587 -24.40 7.47 -0.99
N GLY A 588 -24.97 8.68 -1.02
CA GLY A 588 -26.41 8.92 -1.00
C GLY A 588 -27.11 8.83 0.37
N GLY A 589 -26.32 8.72 1.46
CA GLY A 589 -26.79 8.76 2.86
C GLY A 589 -26.12 9.88 3.67
N ASN A 590 -26.59 10.08 4.91
CA ASN A 590 -26.06 11.04 5.86
C ASN A 590 -25.30 10.34 6.99
N ALA A 591 -23.95 10.41 6.98
CA ALA A 591 -23.10 9.71 7.95
C ALA A 591 -23.32 10.19 9.39
N VAL A 592 -23.73 11.45 9.61
CA VAL A 592 -24.04 11.97 10.95
C VAL A 592 -25.32 11.31 11.51
N ALA A 593 -26.37 11.24 10.69
CA ALA A 593 -27.61 10.56 11.09
C ALA A 593 -27.38 9.04 11.26
N GLY A 594 -26.55 8.44 10.38
CA GLY A 594 -26.17 7.03 10.49
C GLY A 594 -25.43 6.71 11.77
N ARG A 595 -24.48 7.55 12.20
CA ARG A 595 -23.81 7.42 13.50
C ARG A 595 -24.81 7.44 14.67
N ASP A 596 -25.74 8.38 14.66
CA ASP A 596 -26.73 8.51 15.74
C ASP A 596 -27.62 7.26 15.80
N LEU A 597 -28.04 6.71 14.64
CA LEU A 597 -28.75 5.44 14.55
C LEU A 597 -27.90 4.25 15.04
N PHE A 598 -26.62 4.18 14.68
CA PHE A 598 -25.70 3.13 15.10
C PHE A 598 -25.48 3.10 16.61
N LEU A 599 -25.34 4.27 17.23
CA LEU A 599 -25.06 4.42 18.67
C LEU A 599 -26.29 4.25 19.57
N THR A 600 -27.49 4.62 19.10
CA THR A 600 -28.67 4.74 19.94
C THR A 600 -29.94 4.13 19.33
N GLY A 601 -29.88 3.67 18.09
CA GLY A 601 -31.01 3.05 17.40
C GLY A 601 -31.21 1.61 17.85
N VAL A 602 -32.43 1.25 18.22
CA VAL A 602 -32.80 -0.15 18.48
C VAL A 602 -33.08 -0.81 17.11
N LEU A 603 -32.01 -1.33 16.48
CA LEU A 603 -32.01 -1.74 15.07
C LEU A 603 -31.85 -3.25 14.86
N ALA A 604 -31.38 -4.00 15.86
CA ALA A 604 -31.05 -5.42 15.74
C ALA A 604 -31.61 -6.23 16.91
N GLY A 605 -32.79 -6.86 16.73
CA GLY A 605 -33.39 -7.73 17.75
C GLY A 605 -33.65 -7.06 19.09
N GLY A 606 -33.93 -5.76 19.10
CA GLY A 606 -34.12 -4.99 20.31
C GLY A 606 -32.84 -4.36 20.90
N ALA A 607 -31.69 -4.46 20.21
CA ALA A 607 -30.39 -3.90 20.60
C ALA A 607 -29.91 -2.82 19.61
N ASP A 608 -28.98 -2.00 20.06
CA ASP A 608 -28.19 -1.12 19.20
C ASP A 608 -26.96 -1.85 18.60
N CYS A 609 -26.35 -1.26 17.59
CA CYS A 609 -25.18 -1.86 16.93
C CYS A 609 -23.95 -1.92 17.85
N VAL A 610 -23.85 -0.97 18.79
CA VAL A 610 -22.71 -0.85 19.73
C VAL A 610 -22.61 -2.03 20.67
N LEU A 611 -23.70 -2.78 20.91
CA LEU A 611 -23.67 -3.99 21.72
C LEU A 611 -22.63 -5.00 21.20
N CYS A 612 -22.57 -5.16 19.88
CA CYS A 612 -21.63 -6.07 19.22
C CYS A 612 -20.38 -5.34 18.66
N HIS A 613 -20.48 -4.06 18.34
CA HIS A 613 -19.41 -3.25 17.72
C HIS A 613 -18.92 -2.17 18.70
N SER A 614 -18.48 -2.58 19.91
CA SER A 614 -18.28 -1.67 21.05
C SER A 614 -16.86 -1.13 21.22
N ASN A 615 -15.83 -1.71 20.61
CA ASN A 615 -14.48 -1.17 20.71
C ASN A 615 -14.22 -0.07 19.66
N ALA A 616 -13.10 0.62 19.76
CA ALA A 616 -12.73 1.72 18.87
C ALA A 616 -12.68 1.34 17.38
N LYS A 617 -12.49 0.06 17.07
CA LYS A 617 -12.47 -0.48 15.70
C LYS A 617 -13.85 -0.99 15.26
N GLY A 618 -14.88 -0.82 16.07
CA GLY A 618 -16.21 -1.36 15.79
C GLY A 618 -16.24 -2.91 15.81
N SER A 619 -15.52 -3.56 16.73
CA SER A 619 -15.49 -5.00 16.91
C SER A 619 -15.74 -5.38 18.38
N PHE A 620 -15.80 -6.68 18.66
CA PHE A 620 -15.83 -7.24 20.00
C PHE A 620 -15.07 -8.58 20.03
N PRO A 621 -14.27 -8.87 21.06
CA PRO A 621 -13.41 -10.05 21.09
C PRO A 621 -14.18 -11.34 21.49
N SER A 622 -15.32 -11.60 20.89
CA SER A 622 -16.13 -12.78 21.13
C SER A 622 -16.56 -13.42 19.82
N VAL A 623 -16.70 -14.72 19.85
CA VAL A 623 -17.31 -15.51 18.78
C VAL A 623 -18.81 -15.61 19.03
N LEU A 624 -19.60 -15.50 17.99
CA LEU A 624 -21.05 -15.65 18.03
C LEU A 624 -21.45 -17.05 17.58
N SER A 625 -22.41 -17.64 18.27
CA SER A 625 -23.01 -18.89 17.84
C SER A 625 -23.78 -18.75 16.53
N PRO A 626 -23.93 -19.82 15.73
CA PRO A 626 -24.67 -19.79 14.47
C PRO A 626 -26.09 -19.24 14.63
N ALA A 627 -26.77 -19.66 15.69
CA ALA A 627 -28.16 -19.27 15.96
C ALA A 627 -28.29 -17.76 16.29
N PHE A 628 -27.32 -17.20 17.03
CA PHE A 628 -27.35 -15.79 17.39
C PHE A 628 -26.95 -14.90 16.21
N ALA A 629 -25.91 -15.29 15.49
CA ALA A 629 -25.42 -14.57 14.33
C ALA A 629 -26.32 -14.70 13.09
N GLN A 630 -27.27 -15.64 13.11
CA GLN A 630 -28.08 -16.05 11.95
C GLN A 630 -27.20 -16.51 10.77
N GLN A 631 -26.09 -17.16 11.11
CA GLN A 631 -25.10 -17.69 10.19
C GLN A 631 -25.08 -19.22 10.22
N GLN A 632 -24.37 -19.82 9.27
CA GLN A 632 -24.29 -21.27 9.17
C GLN A 632 -23.21 -21.89 10.07
N GLN A 633 -22.33 -21.05 10.63
CA GLN A 633 -21.23 -21.43 11.51
C GLN A 633 -20.92 -20.31 12.50
N ASN A 634 -20.08 -20.59 13.49
CA ASN A 634 -19.60 -19.56 14.40
C ASN A 634 -18.83 -18.49 13.63
N VAL A 635 -19.06 -17.24 13.97
CA VAL A 635 -18.37 -16.09 13.37
C VAL A 635 -17.89 -15.12 14.45
N LYS A 636 -16.74 -14.51 14.24
CA LYS A 636 -16.27 -13.37 15.01
C LYS A 636 -17.06 -12.14 14.61
N ILE A 637 -17.27 -11.21 15.54
CA ILE A 637 -17.74 -9.87 15.23
C ILE A 637 -16.61 -9.12 14.50
N PRO A 638 -16.75 -8.83 13.20
CA PRO A 638 -15.68 -8.20 12.43
C PRO A 638 -15.49 -6.75 12.87
N HIS A 639 -14.28 -6.22 12.69
CA HIS A 639 -14.04 -4.79 12.77
C HIS A 639 -14.73 -4.04 11.62
N LEU A 640 -15.11 -2.79 11.86
CA LEU A 640 -15.78 -1.92 10.88
C LEU A 640 -14.81 -0.94 10.21
N THR A 641 -13.55 -0.96 10.62
CA THR A 641 -12.49 -0.20 9.96
C THR A 641 -12.15 -0.82 8.60
N ASN A 642 -11.67 0.01 7.68
CA ASN A 642 -11.29 -0.38 6.31
C ASN A 642 -12.45 -0.91 5.44
N LEU A 643 -13.71 -0.69 5.84
CA LEU A 643 -14.86 -1.05 5.00
C LEU A 643 -14.92 -0.26 3.70
N LEU A 644 -14.33 0.93 3.67
CA LEU A 644 -14.29 1.80 2.50
C LEU A 644 -13.56 1.17 1.29
N GLU A 645 -12.58 0.29 1.54
CA GLU A 645 -11.85 -0.43 0.48
C GLU A 645 -12.62 -1.66 -0.02
N LYS A 646 -13.60 -2.14 0.74
CA LYS A 646 -14.42 -3.27 0.35
C LYS A 646 -15.57 -2.81 -0.53
N THR A 647 -15.54 -3.18 -1.79
CA THR A 647 -16.62 -2.85 -2.72
C THR A 647 -17.56 -4.03 -2.89
N GLY A 648 -18.77 -3.74 -3.31
CA GLY A 648 -19.80 -4.74 -3.57
C GLY A 648 -20.08 -4.90 -5.06
N PHE A 649 -21.20 -5.54 -5.36
CA PHE A 649 -21.71 -5.70 -6.72
C PHE A 649 -23.23 -5.45 -6.76
N ASP A 650 -23.82 -5.42 -7.94
CA ASP A 650 -25.27 -5.24 -8.12
C ASP A 650 -25.86 -6.49 -8.78
N LYS A 651 -26.67 -7.22 -8.01
CA LYS A 651 -27.36 -8.45 -8.47
C LYS A 651 -28.37 -8.21 -9.61
N ALA A 652 -28.74 -6.98 -9.88
CA ALA A 652 -29.62 -6.61 -11.00
C ALA A 652 -28.82 -6.14 -12.22
N SER A 653 -27.53 -5.86 -12.10
CA SER A 653 -26.69 -5.40 -13.20
C SER A 653 -26.23 -6.55 -14.09
N GLN A 654 -26.16 -6.30 -15.39
CA GLN A 654 -25.57 -7.22 -16.34
C GLN A 654 -24.03 -7.11 -16.39
N VAL A 655 -23.46 -6.09 -15.74
CA VAL A 655 -22.03 -5.78 -15.77
C VAL A 655 -21.60 -5.27 -14.41
N ASN A 656 -20.73 -6.02 -13.72
CA ASN A 656 -20.11 -5.63 -12.47
C ASN A 656 -18.58 -5.70 -12.59
N ASN A 657 -17.89 -4.92 -11.77
CA ASN A 657 -16.43 -4.93 -11.69
C ASN A 657 -15.94 -6.22 -11.01
N ARG A 658 -16.67 -6.73 -10.02
CA ARG A 658 -16.29 -7.93 -9.26
C ARG A 658 -17.50 -8.73 -8.82
N GLY A 659 -17.27 -10.00 -8.43
CA GLY A 659 -18.31 -10.97 -8.08
C GLY A 659 -18.42 -11.31 -6.60
N PHE A 660 -17.72 -10.58 -5.71
CA PHE A 660 -17.75 -10.77 -4.26
C PHE A 660 -18.06 -9.43 -3.57
N GLY A 661 -18.82 -9.49 -2.48
CA GLY A 661 -19.25 -8.32 -1.73
C GLY A 661 -18.96 -8.46 -0.24
N TYR A 662 -19.98 -8.27 0.58
CA TYR A 662 -19.91 -8.17 2.03
C TYR A 662 -20.19 -9.51 2.72
N GLU A 663 -20.16 -9.52 4.04
CA GLU A 663 -20.11 -10.68 4.94
C GLU A 663 -18.78 -11.47 4.82
N HIS A 664 -18.72 -12.58 5.57
CA HIS A 664 -17.51 -13.41 5.64
C HIS A 664 -17.23 -14.15 4.35
N ASP A 665 -18.26 -14.47 3.57
CA ASP A 665 -18.17 -15.25 2.32
C ASP A 665 -18.29 -14.37 1.05
N GLY A 666 -18.65 -13.09 1.21
CA GLY A 666 -18.82 -12.16 0.09
C GLY A 666 -20.14 -12.30 -0.65
N ALA A 667 -21.13 -13.06 -0.14
CA ALA A 667 -22.38 -13.34 -0.85
C ALA A 667 -23.40 -12.18 -0.79
N ILE A 668 -23.22 -11.22 0.09
CA ILE A 668 -24.07 -10.04 0.22
C ILE A 668 -23.51 -8.93 -0.69
N ALA A 669 -24.27 -8.50 -1.68
CA ALA A 669 -23.82 -7.60 -2.70
C ALA A 669 -23.49 -6.19 -2.19
N THR A 670 -24.30 -5.64 -1.24
CA THR A 670 -24.13 -4.29 -0.71
C THR A 670 -24.35 -4.22 0.80
N LEU A 671 -23.79 -3.21 1.47
CA LEU A 671 -24.09 -2.95 2.89
C LEU A 671 -25.58 -2.60 3.12
N VAL A 672 -26.25 -2.01 2.14
CA VAL A 672 -27.70 -1.74 2.23
C VAL A 672 -28.45 -3.07 2.25
N GLU A 673 -28.09 -4.04 1.39
CA GLU A 673 -28.66 -5.38 1.40
C GLU A 673 -28.35 -6.13 2.71
N PHE A 674 -27.10 -6.00 3.22
CA PHE A 674 -26.75 -6.56 4.53
C PHE A 674 -27.70 -6.11 5.64
N LEU A 675 -28.03 -4.82 5.66
CA LEU A 675 -28.97 -4.24 6.63
C LEU A 675 -30.46 -4.56 6.35
N GLU A 676 -30.76 -5.31 5.27
CA GLU A 676 -32.09 -5.90 4.99
C GLU A 676 -32.29 -7.26 5.65
N ASN A 677 -31.22 -7.84 6.23
CA ASN A 677 -31.34 -9.09 6.97
C ASN A 677 -32.42 -8.98 8.06
N PRO A 678 -33.33 -10.01 8.20
CA PRO A 678 -34.39 -9.99 9.21
C PRO A 678 -33.93 -9.77 10.66
N GLY A 679 -32.65 -10.07 10.96
CA GLY A 679 -32.04 -9.75 12.26
C GLY A 679 -31.98 -8.26 12.57
N PHE A 680 -32.02 -7.40 11.56
CA PHE A 680 -32.03 -5.93 11.69
C PHE A 680 -33.45 -5.37 11.59
N ASP A 681 -34.34 -5.86 12.45
CA ASP A 681 -35.80 -5.59 12.43
C ASP A 681 -36.18 -4.11 12.63
N GLY A 682 -35.32 -3.31 13.23
CA GLY A 682 -35.52 -1.86 13.38
C GLY A 682 -35.58 -1.10 12.05
N PHE A 683 -35.09 -1.68 10.95
CA PHE A 683 -35.21 -1.07 9.62
C PHE A 683 -36.52 -1.41 8.87
N ASN A 684 -37.43 -2.14 9.48
CA ASN A 684 -38.73 -2.49 8.89
C ASN A 684 -39.76 -1.32 8.91
N ALA A 685 -39.40 -0.19 9.52
CA ALA A 685 -40.21 1.02 9.50
C ALA A 685 -40.34 1.62 8.07
N PRO A 686 -41.36 2.43 7.75
CA PRO A 686 -41.50 3.05 6.44
C PRO A 686 -40.27 3.91 6.01
N THR A 687 -39.50 4.42 6.96
CA THR A 687 -38.24 5.16 6.74
C THR A 687 -37.01 4.29 6.67
N GLY A 688 -37.14 2.95 6.77
CA GLY A 688 -36.03 2.01 6.87
C GLY A 688 -35.03 2.10 5.71
N GLY A 689 -35.51 2.33 4.50
CA GLY A 689 -34.61 2.51 3.35
C GLY A 689 -33.68 3.74 3.44
N VAL A 690 -34.14 4.84 4.04
CA VAL A 690 -33.29 6.00 4.31
C VAL A 690 -32.33 5.69 5.45
N MET A 691 -32.82 5.07 6.52
CA MET A 691 -32.01 4.70 7.70
C MET A 691 -30.87 3.75 7.31
N ARG A 692 -31.12 2.74 6.45
CA ARG A 692 -30.07 1.85 5.93
C ARG A 692 -28.99 2.62 5.16
N LYS A 693 -29.37 3.56 4.29
CA LYS A 693 -28.41 4.39 3.57
C LYS A 693 -27.59 5.29 4.52
N ASP A 694 -28.21 5.84 5.54
CA ASP A 694 -27.54 6.67 6.54
C ASP A 694 -26.54 5.86 7.35
N VAL A 695 -26.92 4.65 7.82
CA VAL A 695 -25.99 3.74 8.53
C VAL A 695 -24.86 3.28 7.59
N THR A 696 -25.14 2.92 6.34
CA THR A 696 -24.10 2.62 5.33
C THR A 696 -23.14 3.80 5.17
N ALA A 697 -23.63 5.02 5.06
CA ALA A 697 -22.80 6.22 4.96
C ALA A 697 -21.87 6.41 6.18
N PHE A 698 -22.38 6.10 7.38
CA PHE A 698 -21.56 6.11 8.59
C PHE A 698 -20.50 5.01 8.59
N LEU A 699 -20.86 3.78 8.21
CA LEU A 699 -19.93 2.65 8.14
C LEU A 699 -18.79 2.91 7.14
N MET A 700 -19.10 3.49 5.98
CA MET A 700 -18.09 3.91 4.99
C MET A 700 -17.25 5.12 5.44
N SER A 701 -17.68 5.81 6.49
CA SER A 701 -16.97 6.93 7.14
C SER A 701 -16.45 6.55 8.52
N PHE A 702 -16.28 5.25 8.80
CA PHE A 702 -15.84 4.78 10.12
C PHE A 702 -14.46 5.35 10.46
N ASP A 703 -14.09 5.36 11.73
CA ASP A 703 -12.80 5.91 12.18
C ASP A 703 -11.71 4.85 11.99
N GLU A 704 -10.77 5.12 11.10
CA GLU A 704 -9.68 4.20 10.78
C GLU A 704 -8.57 4.19 11.84
N GLY A 705 -8.62 5.10 12.82
CA GLY A 705 -7.54 5.31 13.78
C GLY A 705 -6.44 6.23 13.25
N THR A 706 -6.35 6.44 11.94
CA THR A 706 -5.52 7.47 11.31
C THR A 706 -6.39 8.69 11.04
N HIS A 707 -5.99 9.85 11.59
CA HIS A 707 -6.78 11.07 11.42
C HIS A 707 -6.85 11.49 9.94
N SER A 708 -8.03 11.93 9.48
CA SER A 708 -8.28 12.27 8.06
C SER A 708 -7.41 13.40 7.50
N SER A 709 -6.69 14.13 8.34
CA SER A 709 -5.75 15.16 7.90
C SER A 709 -4.32 14.63 7.64
N VAL A 710 -3.99 13.42 8.08
CA VAL A 710 -2.63 12.88 7.92
C VAL A 710 -2.29 12.81 6.43
N GLY A 711 -1.11 13.29 6.08
CA GLY A 711 -0.66 13.40 4.69
C GLY A 711 -1.13 14.65 3.96
N ALA A 712 -2.22 15.31 4.39
CA ALA A 712 -2.75 16.48 3.70
C ALA A 712 -1.69 17.59 3.53
N GLN A 713 -1.62 18.17 2.33
CA GLN A 713 -0.62 19.18 1.98
C GLN A 713 -1.24 20.50 1.50
N VAL A 714 -0.45 21.56 1.63
CA VAL A 714 -0.64 22.82 0.92
C VAL A 714 0.71 23.49 0.70
N THR A 715 0.97 23.92 -0.54
CA THR A 715 2.19 24.66 -0.91
C THR A 715 1.84 26.10 -1.23
N LEU A 716 2.51 27.04 -0.57
CA LEU A 716 2.43 28.46 -0.88
C LEU A 716 3.65 28.85 -1.74
N GLY A 717 3.47 29.82 -2.65
CA GLY A 717 4.51 30.18 -3.64
C GLY A 717 4.64 29.15 -4.76
N GLY A 718 5.76 29.20 -5.51
CA GLY A 718 5.98 28.35 -6.68
C GLY A 718 5.09 28.69 -7.88
N ILE A 719 4.85 27.71 -8.77
CA ILE A 719 4.11 27.90 -10.02
C ILE A 719 2.60 27.62 -9.89
N ALA A 720 2.16 26.98 -8.80
CA ALA A 720 0.74 26.70 -8.51
C ALA A 720 0.48 26.85 -7.01
N PRO A 721 0.38 28.10 -6.51
CA PRO A 721 0.20 28.34 -5.07
C PRO A 721 -1.17 27.89 -4.58
N GLY A 722 -1.18 27.12 -3.51
CA GLY A 722 -2.39 26.69 -2.81
C GLY A 722 -3.03 27.80 -1.96
N ALA A 723 -4.23 27.53 -1.44
CA ALA A 723 -5.02 28.48 -0.67
C ALA A 723 -4.45 28.66 0.76
N PRO A 724 -4.14 29.88 1.22
CA PRO A 724 -3.72 30.14 2.59
C PRO A 724 -4.75 29.70 3.66
N SER A 725 -6.04 29.63 3.29
CA SER A 725 -7.12 29.13 4.18
C SER A 725 -6.91 27.67 4.56
N ARG A 726 -6.37 26.81 3.65
CA ARG A 726 -6.08 25.41 3.94
C ARG A 726 -4.94 25.30 4.97
N ARG A 727 -3.90 26.12 4.84
CA ARG A 727 -2.85 26.22 5.87
C ARG A 727 -3.42 26.63 7.23
N ALA A 728 -4.34 27.59 7.27
CA ALA A 728 -4.97 28.03 8.52
C ALA A 728 -5.74 26.88 9.19
N GLN A 729 -6.37 26.00 8.41
CA GLN A 729 -7.01 24.79 8.94
C GLN A 729 -5.96 23.84 9.56
N PHE A 730 -4.80 23.63 8.93
CA PHE A 730 -3.72 22.78 9.47
C PHE A 730 -3.24 23.30 10.84
N MET A 731 -3.01 24.62 10.96
CA MET A 731 -2.62 25.23 12.23
C MET A 731 -3.69 25.02 13.31
N ALA A 732 -4.96 25.16 12.96
CA ALA A 732 -6.07 24.96 13.89
C ALA A 732 -6.17 23.48 14.35
N LEU A 733 -5.93 22.53 13.47
CA LEU A 733 -5.88 21.09 13.81
C LEU A 733 -4.71 20.77 14.74
N ALA A 734 -3.53 21.35 14.47
CA ALA A 734 -2.36 21.18 15.32
C ALA A 734 -2.59 21.80 16.72
N ASP A 735 -3.17 23.00 16.80
CA ASP A 735 -3.53 23.64 18.06
C ASP A 735 -4.58 22.84 18.86
N ALA A 736 -5.44 22.08 18.16
CA ALA A 736 -6.40 21.16 18.78
C ALA A 736 -5.78 19.80 19.18
N GLY A 737 -4.51 19.56 18.86
CA GLY A 737 -3.82 18.30 19.15
C GLY A 737 -4.25 17.12 18.24
N LEU A 738 -4.87 17.42 17.08
CA LEU A 738 -5.36 16.41 16.14
C LEU A 738 -4.32 16.00 15.09
N GLY A 739 -3.14 16.58 15.12
CA GLY A 739 -2.01 16.32 14.28
C GLY A 739 -0.90 17.32 14.53
N GLU A 740 0.16 17.23 13.75
CA GLU A 740 1.30 18.14 13.77
C GLU A 740 1.59 18.66 12.36
N VAL A 741 2.35 19.75 12.23
CA VAL A 741 2.62 20.35 10.92
C VAL A 741 4.13 20.41 10.68
N LEU A 742 4.56 19.65 9.67
CA LEU A 742 5.88 19.76 9.08
C LEU A 742 5.85 20.80 7.97
N VAL A 743 6.78 21.74 7.99
CA VAL A 743 6.91 22.77 6.96
C VAL A 743 8.25 22.59 6.25
N ARG A 744 8.25 22.58 4.94
CA ARG A 744 9.46 22.48 4.11
C ARG A 744 9.52 23.66 3.15
N THR A 745 10.68 24.33 3.08
CA THR A 745 10.95 25.36 2.09
C THR A 745 11.90 24.83 1.04
N SER A 746 11.62 25.15 -0.23
CA SER A 746 12.49 24.88 -1.35
C SER A 746 12.77 26.19 -2.09
N SER A 747 14.01 26.63 -2.04
CA SER A 747 14.47 27.93 -2.56
C SER A 747 15.81 27.80 -3.30
N PRO A 748 16.27 28.83 -4.01
CA PRO A 748 17.63 28.86 -4.59
C PRO A 748 18.75 28.65 -3.56
N GLU A 749 18.50 29.02 -2.29
CA GLU A 749 19.45 28.86 -1.17
C GLU A 749 19.43 27.44 -0.57
N GLY A 750 18.52 26.58 -1.06
CA GLY A 750 18.42 25.19 -0.63
C GLY A 750 17.12 24.83 0.09
N LEU A 751 17.13 23.66 0.69
CA LEU A 751 16.01 23.06 1.42
C LEU A 751 16.14 23.31 2.92
N ARG A 752 15.03 23.68 3.56
CA ARG A 752 14.95 23.79 5.02
C ARG A 752 13.66 23.15 5.52
N SER A 753 13.72 22.59 6.73
CA SER A 753 12.57 22.00 7.41
C SER A 753 12.24 22.73 8.70
N TYR A 754 10.96 22.77 9.04
CA TYR A 754 10.46 23.39 10.26
C TYR A 754 9.31 22.58 10.84
N ALA A 755 9.19 22.58 12.17
CA ALA A 755 8.05 22.01 12.88
C ALA A 755 7.22 23.10 13.56
N TYR A 756 5.92 23.09 13.30
CA TYR A 756 4.99 23.95 14.03
C TYR A 756 4.76 23.40 15.43
N MET A 757 5.15 24.18 16.42
CA MET A 757 4.92 23.83 17.82
C MET A 757 3.60 24.50 18.29
N PRO A 758 2.60 23.72 18.76
CA PRO A 758 1.30 24.26 19.16
C PRO A 758 1.38 25.36 20.20
N LEU A 759 0.34 26.18 20.26
CA LEU A 759 0.23 27.38 21.10
C LEU A 759 0.46 27.03 22.57
N THR A 760 1.57 27.48 23.12
CA THR A 760 1.82 27.52 24.57
C THR A 760 1.46 28.90 25.13
N ALA A 761 1.54 29.09 26.44
CA ALA A 761 1.37 30.40 27.07
C ALA A 761 2.34 31.50 26.54
N SER A 762 3.42 31.09 25.87
CA SER A 762 4.42 31.96 25.23
C SER A 762 4.13 32.25 23.75
N GLY A 763 3.06 31.74 23.18
CA GLY A 763 2.69 31.86 21.76
C GLY A 763 3.11 30.65 20.93
N ALA A 764 2.63 30.58 19.68
CA ALA A 764 3.03 29.57 18.71
C ALA A 764 4.47 29.80 18.24
N ARG A 765 5.25 28.75 18.19
CA ARG A 765 6.65 28.77 17.74
C ARG A 765 6.86 27.79 16.60
N ILE A 766 7.58 28.20 15.59
CA ILE A 766 8.00 27.33 14.51
C ILE A 766 9.51 27.04 14.73
N GLN A 767 9.81 25.81 15.08
CA GLN A 767 11.17 25.34 15.27
C GLN A 767 11.80 25.04 13.92
N SER A 768 12.98 25.60 13.63
CA SER A 768 13.78 25.25 12.47
C SER A 768 14.48 23.90 12.68
N ASP A 769 14.94 23.30 11.61
CA ASP A 769 15.88 22.17 11.59
C ASP A 769 17.28 22.52 12.16
N VAL A 770 17.47 23.77 12.60
CA VAL A 770 18.60 24.22 13.46
C VAL A 770 18.04 24.52 14.85
N LEU A 771 18.51 23.82 15.87
CA LEU A 771 17.95 23.84 17.23
C LEU A 771 17.90 25.27 17.84
N ALA A 772 18.96 26.07 17.59
CA ALA A 772 19.02 27.44 18.07
C ALA A 772 18.11 28.43 17.31
N GLN A 773 17.44 28.02 16.23
CA GLN A 773 16.69 28.91 15.34
C GLN A 773 15.19 28.62 15.40
N THR A 774 14.42 29.69 15.51
CA THR A 774 12.94 29.66 15.37
C THR A 774 12.50 30.74 14.38
N THR A 775 11.34 30.52 13.76
CA THR A 775 10.75 31.48 12.83
C THR A 775 9.27 31.71 13.16
N THR A 776 8.58 32.51 12.36
CA THR A 776 7.16 32.80 12.46
C THR A 776 6.44 32.47 11.17
N LEU A 777 5.12 32.26 11.22
CA LEU A 777 4.31 32.06 10.00
C LEU A 777 4.45 33.26 9.04
N ALA A 778 4.50 34.50 9.57
CA ALA A 778 4.65 35.71 8.77
C ALA A 778 5.99 35.72 7.99
N ASN A 779 7.06 35.23 8.60
CA ASN A 779 8.35 35.10 7.91
C ASN A 779 8.30 34.07 6.79
N LEU A 780 7.67 32.90 7.05
CA LEU A 780 7.48 31.84 6.03
C LEU A 780 6.59 32.34 4.88
N ASP A 781 5.53 33.08 5.18
CA ASP A 781 4.68 33.72 4.16
C ASP A 781 5.45 34.73 3.28
N THR A 782 6.41 35.45 3.87
CA THR A 782 7.26 36.38 3.15
C THR A 782 8.25 35.67 2.21
N LEU A 783 8.67 34.46 2.56
CA LEU A 783 9.53 33.63 1.72
C LEU A 783 8.78 33.07 0.51
N ALA A 784 7.48 32.78 0.63
CA ALA A 784 6.68 32.18 -0.44
C ALA A 784 6.57 33.12 -1.64
N GLY A 785 7.06 32.69 -2.81
CA GLY A 785 7.07 33.47 -4.04
C GLY A 785 7.29 32.61 -5.28
N PRO A 786 7.39 33.21 -6.48
CA PRO A 786 7.55 32.43 -7.72
C PRO A 786 8.77 31.51 -7.75
N GLY A 787 9.83 31.86 -7.03
CA GLY A 787 11.11 31.10 -6.97
C GLY A 787 11.26 30.26 -5.68
N THR A 788 10.31 30.36 -4.75
CA THR A 788 10.41 29.68 -3.46
C THR A 788 9.05 29.08 -3.08
N THR A 789 9.01 27.78 -2.82
CA THR A 789 7.85 27.09 -2.27
C THR A 789 7.96 26.91 -0.77
N VAL A 790 6.82 26.99 -0.08
CA VAL A 790 6.65 26.67 1.34
C VAL A 790 5.53 25.66 1.46
N THR A 791 5.89 24.41 1.66
CA THR A 791 4.96 23.28 1.73
C THR A 791 4.67 22.89 3.18
N TYR A 792 3.42 22.89 3.54
CA TYR A 792 2.90 22.45 4.84
C TYR A 792 2.31 21.05 4.67
N THR A 793 2.71 20.10 5.51
CA THR A 793 2.22 18.71 5.52
C THR A 793 1.71 18.37 6.91
N MET A 794 0.50 17.82 6.99
CA MET A 794 -0.07 17.31 8.23
C MET A 794 0.55 15.94 8.57
N MET A 795 1.13 15.85 9.76
CA MET A 795 1.73 14.64 10.33
C MET A 795 0.84 14.11 11.47
N PRO A 796 0.93 12.82 11.82
CA PRO A 796 0.24 12.31 13.01
C PRO A 796 0.66 13.03 14.27
N ALA A 797 -0.24 13.09 15.25
CA ALA A 797 0.07 13.62 16.57
C ALA A 797 1.16 12.77 17.25
N GLY A 798 2.11 13.43 17.93
CA GLY A 798 3.23 12.78 18.64
C GLY A 798 4.52 12.62 17.82
N THR A 799 4.58 13.14 16.61
CA THR A 799 5.82 13.15 15.81
C THR A 799 6.86 14.16 16.36
N GLY A 800 6.41 15.28 16.90
CA GLY A 800 7.26 16.27 17.57
C GLY A 800 8.35 16.87 16.67
N ILE A 801 9.39 17.40 17.30
CA ILE A 801 10.58 17.91 16.59
C ILE A 801 11.42 16.79 15.95
N GLY A 802 11.19 15.53 16.30
CA GLY A 802 11.83 14.38 15.67
C GLY A 802 11.61 14.28 14.16
N MET A 803 10.60 14.99 13.60
CA MET A 803 10.47 15.14 12.15
C MET A 803 11.52 16.06 11.51
N LEU A 804 12.38 16.71 12.31
CA LEU A 804 13.50 17.54 11.91
C LEU A 804 14.87 16.86 12.14
N ASP A 805 14.87 15.63 12.64
CA ASP A 805 16.00 14.76 12.91
C ASP A 805 15.76 13.46 12.13
N ARG A 806 16.27 13.41 10.90
CA ARG A 806 15.94 12.39 9.91
C ARG A 806 16.40 11.00 10.35
N ASP A 807 17.62 10.89 10.86
CA ASP A 807 18.24 9.61 11.24
C ASP A 807 18.10 9.27 12.74
N ARG A 808 17.52 10.21 13.52
CA ARG A 808 17.17 10.05 14.93
C ARG A 808 18.37 9.81 15.84
N ASP A 809 19.47 10.45 15.54
CA ASP A 809 20.69 10.40 16.38
C ASP A 809 20.67 11.44 17.51
N GLY A 810 19.66 12.35 17.51
CA GLY A 810 19.46 13.41 18.51
C GLY A 810 19.96 14.77 18.05
N PHE A 811 20.54 14.90 16.87
CA PHE A 811 20.87 16.17 16.23
C PHE A 811 19.83 16.49 15.15
N LEU A 812 19.55 17.79 14.94
CA LEU A 812 18.61 18.19 13.89
C LEU A 812 19.35 18.29 12.55
N ASP A 813 18.67 17.94 11.46
CA ASP A 813 19.23 17.93 10.11
C ASP A 813 19.98 19.22 9.72
N GLY A 814 19.51 20.40 10.19
CA GLY A 814 20.16 21.67 9.93
C GLY A 814 21.44 21.86 10.73
N ASP A 815 21.46 21.40 11.99
CA ASP A 815 22.64 21.43 12.83
C ASP A 815 23.72 20.50 12.27
N GLU A 816 23.30 19.33 11.74
CA GLU A 816 24.20 18.39 11.10
C GLU A 816 24.82 18.95 9.82
N ARG A 817 24.00 19.53 8.92
CA ARG A 817 24.51 20.20 7.72
C ARG A 817 25.49 21.32 8.06
N ILE A 818 25.19 22.10 9.11
CA ILE A 818 26.10 23.12 9.61
C ILE A 818 27.37 22.47 10.20
N GLY A 819 27.24 21.33 10.87
CA GLY A 819 28.34 20.58 11.48
C GLY A 819 29.10 19.67 10.50
N CYS A 820 28.81 19.69 9.19
CA CYS A 820 29.38 18.80 8.17
C CYS A 820 29.19 17.32 8.48
N SER A 821 28.09 16.97 9.15
CA SER A 821 27.62 15.59 9.27
C SER A 821 26.51 15.28 8.28
N ASP A 822 26.27 14.00 8.07
CA ASP A 822 25.26 13.50 7.16
C ASP A 822 23.94 13.27 7.90
N PRO A 823 22.87 14.07 7.65
CA PRO A 823 21.55 13.92 8.28
C PRO A 823 20.82 12.61 7.99
N SER A 824 21.46 11.69 7.31
CA SER A 824 20.91 10.36 6.99
C SER A 824 21.73 9.22 7.57
N ASN A 825 22.74 9.53 8.40
CA ASN A 825 23.67 8.55 8.95
C ASN A 825 23.86 8.76 10.46
N PRO A 826 23.18 7.98 11.33
CA PRO A 826 23.21 8.16 12.79
C PRO A 826 24.59 7.92 13.43
N ALA A 827 25.57 7.47 12.66
CA ALA A 827 26.96 7.41 13.09
C ALA A 827 27.78 8.65 12.71
N SER A 828 27.21 9.58 11.93
CA SER A 828 27.81 10.83 11.48
C SER A 828 27.23 11.98 12.29
N THR A 829 27.83 12.32 13.40
CA THR A 829 27.34 13.40 14.26
C THR A 829 28.05 14.72 13.97
N PRO A 830 27.41 15.88 14.24
CA PRO A 830 28.04 17.18 14.03
C PRO A 830 29.38 17.28 14.71
N MET A 831 30.36 17.83 14.02
CA MET A 831 31.67 18.11 14.62
C MET A 831 31.49 19.06 15.83
N SER A 832 32.36 18.93 16.84
CA SER A 832 32.28 19.72 18.03
C SER A 832 32.17 21.24 17.74
N THR A 833 31.57 21.99 18.66
CA THR A 833 31.19 23.40 18.56
C THR A 833 32.24 24.38 18.07
N CYS A 834 33.48 23.94 17.92
CA CYS A 834 34.58 24.75 17.39
C CYS A 834 35.18 24.22 16.07
N ARG A 835 34.33 23.93 15.08
CA ARG A 835 34.74 23.41 13.75
C ARG A 835 35.68 24.35 12.99
N PHE A 836 35.68 25.66 13.32
CA PHE A 836 36.54 26.66 12.70
C PHE A 836 37.94 26.72 13.34
N ASN A 837 38.13 26.06 14.49
CA ASN A 837 39.46 25.89 15.10
C ASN A 837 40.14 24.68 14.45
N LEU A 838 40.89 24.97 13.38
CA LEU A 838 41.56 23.97 12.54
C LEU A 838 42.93 23.57 13.07
N SER A 839 43.50 24.36 13.96
CA SER A 839 44.92 24.23 14.33
C SER A 839 45.23 23.21 15.43
N ASP A 840 44.73 23.38 16.63
CA ASP A 840 45.25 22.63 17.78
C ASP A 840 44.20 22.43 18.90
N GLY A 841 42.95 22.86 18.66
CA GLY A 841 41.89 22.76 19.66
C GLY A 841 42.11 23.68 20.86
N ASP A 842 42.85 24.80 20.68
CA ASP A 842 43.11 25.75 21.72
C ASP A 842 41.93 26.62 22.15
N GLY A 843 40.75 26.41 21.47
CA GLY A 843 39.52 27.11 21.79
C GLY A 843 39.43 28.52 21.14
N SER A 844 40.30 28.86 20.24
CA SER A 844 40.32 30.16 19.56
C SER A 844 40.39 29.99 18.05
N ILE A 845 39.62 30.79 17.31
CA ILE A 845 39.70 30.86 15.85
C ILE A 845 40.57 32.06 15.49
N ASP A 846 41.79 31.82 15.02
CA ASP A 846 42.81 32.84 14.82
C ASP A 846 43.63 32.67 13.53
N GLY A 847 44.78 33.35 13.46
CA GLY A 847 45.66 33.30 12.30
C GLY A 847 46.27 31.93 12.01
N LYS A 848 46.30 30.99 12.96
CA LYS A 848 46.79 29.62 12.73
C LYS A 848 45.73 28.82 11.91
N ASP A 849 44.45 28.99 12.25
CA ASP A 849 43.34 28.34 11.52
C ASP A 849 43.26 28.87 10.08
N LEU A 850 43.39 30.20 9.93
CA LEU A 850 43.47 30.81 8.62
C LEU A 850 44.66 30.26 7.80
N ALA A 851 45.80 30.06 8.43
CA ALA A 851 46.97 29.51 7.75
C ALA A 851 46.73 28.06 7.27
N ILE A 852 46.03 27.23 8.06
CA ILE A 852 45.66 25.87 7.66
C ILE A 852 44.66 25.90 6.51
N LEU A 853 43.61 26.71 6.58
CA LEU A 853 42.65 26.84 5.50
C LEU A 853 43.37 27.28 4.18
N LEU A 854 44.19 28.29 4.24
CA LEU A 854 44.94 28.76 3.07
C LEU A 854 45.96 27.75 2.54
N SER A 855 46.54 26.90 3.42
CA SER A 855 47.47 25.86 2.98
C SER A 855 46.79 24.71 2.24
N ASN A 856 45.49 24.53 2.45
CA ASN A 856 44.66 23.48 1.82
C ASN A 856 43.79 24.04 0.69
N TRP A 857 43.97 25.28 0.28
CA TRP A 857 43.15 25.96 -0.70
C TRP A 857 43.03 25.20 -2.03
N GLY A 858 41.78 25.02 -2.50
CA GLY A 858 41.47 24.27 -3.71
C GLY A 858 41.46 22.74 -3.50
N GLY A 859 41.76 22.25 -2.30
CA GLY A 859 41.63 20.85 -1.90
C GLY A 859 40.30 20.59 -1.22
N SER A 860 40.14 19.39 -0.68
CA SER A 860 38.98 18.97 0.15
C SER A 860 39.47 18.55 1.53
N GLY A 861 38.59 18.51 2.54
CA GLY A 861 38.87 18.04 3.89
C GLY A 861 39.07 19.17 4.90
N MET A 862 40.10 19.12 5.75
CA MET A 862 40.29 20.11 6.82
C MET A 862 40.39 21.54 6.28
N GLY A 863 39.38 22.37 6.53
CA GLY A 863 39.24 23.72 5.99
C GLY A 863 38.12 23.90 5.00
N ASP A 864 37.43 22.82 4.59
CA ASP A 864 36.16 22.84 3.86
C ASP A 864 35.04 23.11 4.88
N LEU A 865 34.76 24.38 5.11
CA LEU A 865 33.90 24.84 6.20
C LEU A 865 32.43 25.02 5.76
N ASP A 866 32.15 25.06 4.46
CA ASP A 866 30.79 25.08 3.92
C ASP A 866 30.36 23.71 3.38
N CYS A 867 31.27 22.70 3.44
CA CYS A 867 31.05 21.30 3.05
C CYS A 867 30.69 21.14 1.56
N ASP A 868 31.22 22.04 0.69
CA ASP A 868 30.98 21.94 -0.76
C ASP A 868 32.01 21.03 -1.47
N GLY A 869 33.00 20.51 -0.72
CA GLY A 869 34.07 19.63 -1.21
C GLY A 869 35.27 20.36 -1.75
N ILE A 870 35.33 21.72 -1.69
CA ILE A 870 36.42 22.55 -2.21
C ILE A 870 36.72 23.69 -1.24
N ILE A 871 37.88 23.69 -0.65
CA ILE A 871 38.34 24.81 0.22
C ILE A 871 38.53 26.07 -0.59
N GLY A 872 37.67 27.10 -0.39
CA GLY A 872 37.57 28.28 -1.23
C GLY A 872 37.23 29.58 -0.49
N GLY A 873 36.69 30.52 -1.25
CA GLY A 873 36.31 31.83 -0.75
C GLY A 873 35.15 31.84 0.23
N ALA A 874 34.25 30.87 0.13
CA ALA A 874 33.13 30.70 1.05
C ALA A 874 33.64 30.26 2.43
N ASP A 875 34.53 29.25 2.47
CA ASP A 875 35.18 28.79 3.70
C ASP A 875 35.96 29.88 4.40
N LEU A 876 36.70 30.65 3.63
CA LEU A 876 37.42 31.82 4.17
C LEU A 876 36.46 32.82 4.80
N SER A 877 35.31 33.06 4.16
CA SER A 877 34.29 33.95 4.71
C SER A 877 33.68 33.45 6.00
N LEU A 878 33.44 32.13 6.10
CA LEU A 878 32.95 31.47 7.32
C LEU A 878 33.98 31.55 8.44
N LEU A 879 35.24 31.24 8.15
CA LEU A 879 36.33 31.30 9.15
C LEU A 879 36.47 32.72 9.71
N ILE A 880 36.50 33.76 8.83
CA ILE A 880 36.61 35.16 9.24
C ILE A 880 35.36 35.58 10.04
N GLY A 881 34.17 35.11 9.66
CA GLY A 881 32.92 35.41 10.35
C GLY A 881 32.85 34.83 11.75
N ALA A 882 33.55 33.76 12.04
CA ALA A 882 33.66 33.07 13.30
C ALA A 882 34.90 33.46 14.16
N TRP A 883 35.66 34.49 13.76
CA TRP A 883 36.92 34.86 14.38
C TRP A 883 36.78 35.22 15.86
N GLY A 884 37.55 34.58 16.74
CA GLY A 884 37.59 34.83 18.17
C GLY A 884 37.55 33.54 19.01
N GLU A 885 36.99 33.63 20.22
CA GLU A 885 36.84 32.45 21.08
C GLU A 885 35.73 31.54 20.57
N CYS A 886 35.92 30.21 20.59
CA CYS A 886 34.89 29.25 20.31
C CYS A 886 33.82 29.33 21.42
N GLY A 887 32.59 29.80 21.04
CA GLY A 887 31.49 30.06 21.96
C GLY A 887 30.69 28.83 22.29
#